data_1d9b547f0237d5d62498a795a469377e
#
_entry.id   1d9b547f0237d5d62498a795a469377e
#
_cell.length_a   1.000
_cell.length_b   1.000
_cell.length_c   1.000
_cell.angle_alpha   90.00
_cell.angle_beta   90.00
_cell.angle_gamma   90.00
#
_symmetry.space_group_name_H-M   'P 1'
#
loop_
_entity.id
_entity.type
_entity.pdbx_description
1 polymer ?
#
loop_
_entity_poly.entity_id
_entity_poly.type
_entity_poly.pdbx_seq_one_letter_code
_entity_poly.pdbx_strand_id
1 'polypeptide(L)'
;IGRNFRRFLNEMPKYINPNSALACCWVGTFDRFAPLQIADADRPHELDETIQKYRITQAGFGGMNHLCPDMEIGLKEGWKGLLEKIRYYRKKNNPPDPDFYEGEEQLVLGILEWVKAHQIYAEELAAKESDPFLRDNYLAIAKVNGELWEHEPRTFREAVQFLAHFQAVDRTFYAGGALGALDTLLEEYFERDIESGILTEEEAVWMIASLFFNDTHYTQIGGLTPAGDREVTSRLSFLILDAMHLLKIPTNLGIRVHAPIAGQGPEPEILLKRAVEYTIEDGYGVCYSLEKGISEGFSKNGFPLELGRMRVKCGCNWVAIPGREYPLQDVTRVNMAVALHYGLKDLQAQETRDLDLLWERFTYHLQAMVECVKAGYDKHYEVMQRNRPEIVLNLFMHGPIERGLNCSNGGVDILDLNIDGIALATVADSFAAIEQRVVEEKKLTWDRLFELLDTNYEGAERERLMLKNIRRFGSPGSRAQDWAVRIRDYYVALCKGAPTRKHHLMIVPGLFSHGDVYAYGKTLEATPNGRFAGDAISHSSEPDPGFARGVDTFSPVLKANAVALTQAGYGNSAPLHLDIDTGLIQHSGGVDALVALIHAHEQAGGTLINMNCVSKEKLLKAHEDPKAYPDLVVRVTGYSAFFASLSKEYRQQIVDRFLDE
;
A
#
# COMPACT_ATOMS: atom_id res chain seq x y z
N ILE A 1 -16.26 -11.44 19.74
CA ILE A 1 -16.06 -10.29 18.85
C ILE A 1 -17.28 -10.13 17.94
N GLY A 2 -17.72 -11.13 17.17
CA GLY A 2 -18.84 -11.02 16.23
C GLY A 2 -20.15 -10.49 16.86
N ARG A 3 -20.55 -10.98 18.05
CA ARG A 3 -21.73 -10.45 18.75
C ARG A 3 -21.61 -8.96 19.14
N ASN A 4 -20.43 -8.56 19.58
CA ASN A 4 -20.19 -7.16 19.95
C ASN A 4 -20.20 -6.25 18.73
N PHE A 5 -19.63 -6.71 17.62
CA PHE A 5 -19.63 -5.97 16.37
C PHE A 5 -21.02 -5.87 15.77
N ARG A 6 -21.83 -6.95 15.78
CA ARG A 6 -23.25 -6.93 15.40
C ARG A 6 -24.01 -5.83 16.15
N ARG A 7 -23.85 -5.79 17.49
CA ARG A 7 -24.47 -4.77 18.32
C ARG A 7 -23.99 -3.38 17.93
N PHE A 8 -22.68 -3.18 17.81
CA PHE A 8 -22.08 -1.90 17.44
C PHE A 8 -22.62 -1.40 16.09
N LEU A 9 -22.59 -2.24 15.06
CA LEU A 9 -23.06 -1.91 13.70
C LEU A 9 -24.53 -1.47 13.69
N ASN A 10 -25.37 -2.10 14.53
CA ASN A 10 -26.80 -1.77 14.60
C ASN A 10 -27.12 -0.55 15.45
N GLU A 11 -26.31 -0.24 16.45
CA GLU A 11 -26.45 0.97 17.27
C GLU A 11 -25.88 2.23 16.58
N MET A 12 -24.98 2.09 15.59
CA MET A 12 -24.44 3.23 14.85
C MET A 12 -25.53 3.96 14.04
N PRO A 13 -25.44 5.30 13.92
CA PRO A 13 -26.36 6.07 13.11
C PRO A 13 -26.40 5.60 11.65
N LYS A 14 -27.57 5.56 11.05
CA LYS A 14 -27.72 5.34 9.61
C LYS A 14 -27.54 6.67 8.91
N TYR A 15 -26.84 6.66 7.79
CA TYR A 15 -26.57 7.86 7.00
C TYR A 15 -26.65 7.57 5.51
N ILE A 16 -27.33 8.45 4.79
CA ILE A 16 -27.39 8.46 3.34
C ILE A 16 -27.07 9.88 2.89
N ASN A 17 -26.00 10.03 2.12
CA ASN A 17 -25.66 11.32 1.54
C ASN A 17 -26.66 11.65 0.42
N PRO A 18 -27.29 12.83 0.40
CA PRO A 18 -28.27 13.18 -0.63
C PRO A 18 -27.70 13.22 -2.05
N ASN A 19 -26.38 13.42 -2.21
CA ASN A 19 -25.73 13.42 -3.52
C ASN A 19 -25.26 12.03 -3.97
N SER A 20 -25.36 11.01 -3.11
CA SER A 20 -24.92 9.65 -3.41
C SER A 20 -26.05 8.81 -4.01
N ALA A 21 -25.70 7.98 -4.99
CA ALA A 21 -26.59 6.93 -5.51
C ALA A 21 -26.74 5.75 -4.53
N LEU A 22 -25.98 5.70 -3.44
CA LEU A 22 -25.78 4.53 -2.58
C LEU A 22 -26.13 4.85 -1.13
N ALA A 23 -26.61 3.82 -0.42
CA ALA A 23 -26.75 3.87 1.03
C ALA A 23 -25.40 3.64 1.70
N CYS A 24 -25.35 3.99 2.97
CA CYS A 24 -24.28 3.84 3.94
C CYS A 24 -22.93 4.49 3.57
N CYS A 25 -22.33 5.04 4.58
CA CYS A 25 -20.93 5.44 4.57
C CYS A 25 -20.33 5.06 5.91
N TRP A 26 -19.01 5.11 5.99
CA TRP A 26 -18.29 4.92 7.24
C TRP A 26 -18.58 6.07 8.21
N VAL A 27 -19.02 5.74 9.44
CA VAL A 27 -19.39 6.70 10.48
C VAL A 27 -18.61 6.53 11.78
N GLY A 28 -17.80 5.49 11.91
CA GLY A 28 -16.97 5.22 13.08
C GLY A 28 -16.26 3.88 12.99
N THR A 29 -15.29 3.65 13.85
CA THR A 29 -14.47 2.42 13.88
C THR A 29 -14.65 1.67 15.18
N PHE A 30 -15.03 0.41 15.11
CA PHE A 30 -15.25 -0.49 16.25
C PHE A 30 -14.00 -0.60 17.14
N ASP A 31 -12.83 -0.70 16.55
CA ASP A 31 -11.55 -0.80 17.27
C ASP A 31 -11.29 0.39 18.21
N ARG A 32 -11.81 1.59 17.89
CA ARG A 32 -11.67 2.77 18.77
C ARG A 32 -12.62 2.77 19.96
N PHE A 33 -13.79 2.17 19.81
CA PHE A 33 -14.81 2.10 20.86
C PHE A 33 -14.71 0.83 21.69
N ALA A 34 -14.27 -0.27 21.08
CA ALA A 34 -14.06 -1.56 21.73
C ALA A 34 -12.71 -2.13 21.23
N PRO A 35 -11.58 -1.57 21.69
CA PRO A 35 -10.27 -1.86 21.12
C PRO A 35 -9.96 -3.36 21.21
N LEU A 36 -9.56 -3.92 20.09
CA LEU A 36 -9.08 -5.29 19.96
C LEU A 36 -7.65 -5.34 20.48
N GLN A 37 -7.49 -5.60 21.77
CA GLN A 37 -6.20 -5.62 22.43
C GLN A 37 -5.57 -7.02 22.36
N ILE A 38 -4.27 -7.04 22.11
CA ILE A 38 -3.48 -8.26 22.23
C ILE A 38 -3.25 -8.51 23.72
N ALA A 39 -3.65 -9.69 24.21
CA ALA A 39 -3.41 -10.10 25.60
C ALA A 39 -1.90 -10.06 25.90
N ASP A 40 -1.53 -9.58 27.08
CA ASP A 40 -0.11 -9.45 27.45
C ASP A 40 0.63 -10.79 27.41
N ALA A 41 -0.02 -11.87 27.84
CA ALA A 41 0.53 -13.24 27.77
C ALA A 41 0.79 -13.73 26.33
N ASP A 42 0.20 -13.07 25.31
CA ASP A 42 0.38 -13.40 23.91
C ASP A 42 1.47 -12.56 23.22
N ARG A 43 2.02 -11.56 23.93
CA ARG A 43 3.10 -10.72 23.40
C ARG A 43 4.44 -11.48 23.39
N PRO A 44 5.31 -11.23 22.40
CA PRO A 44 6.63 -11.87 22.32
C PRO A 44 7.66 -11.12 23.19
N HIS A 45 7.49 -11.14 24.52
CA HIS A 45 8.37 -10.43 25.46
C HIS A 45 9.84 -10.83 25.35
N GLU A 46 10.14 -12.04 24.88
CA GLU A 46 11.49 -12.51 24.60
C GLU A 46 12.20 -11.71 23.49
N LEU A 47 11.48 -10.93 22.70
CA LEU A 47 12.03 -10.08 21.65
C LEU A 47 12.25 -8.62 22.10
N ASP A 48 11.74 -8.22 23.26
CA ASP A 48 11.69 -6.81 23.71
C ASP A 48 13.08 -6.15 23.73
N GLU A 49 14.11 -6.84 24.23
CA GLU A 49 15.48 -6.31 24.28
C GLU A 49 16.01 -6.04 22.86
N THR A 50 15.78 -6.95 21.92
CA THR A 50 16.21 -6.82 20.53
C THR A 50 15.41 -5.71 19.81
N ILE A 51 14.09 -5.67 20.05
CA ILE A 51 13.20 -4.64 19.51
C ILE A 51 13.66 -3.26 19.99
N GLN A 52 13.91 -3.11 21.27
CA GLN A 52 14.38 -1.85 21.86
C GLN A 52 15.76 -1.44 21.34
N LYS A 53 16.73 -2.37 21.33
CA LYS A 53 18.08 -2.11 20.81
C LYS A 53 18.04 -1.59 19.38
N TYR A 54 17.34 -2.29 18.50
CA TYR A 54 17.34 -1.95 17.06
C TYR A 54 16.18 -1.05 16.64
N ARG A 55 15.35 -0.58 17.60
CA ARG A 55 14.24 0.34 17.33
C ARG A 55 13.28 -0.22 16.29
N ILE A 56 13.03 -1.54 16.34
CA ILE A 56 12.19 -2.24 15.37
C ILE A 56 10.74 -1.87 15.65
N THR A 57 10.07 -1.29 14.66
CA THR A 57 8.64 -0.99 14.77
C THR A 57 7.84 -2.23 14.37
N GLN A 58 6.94 -2.69 15.22
CA GLN A 58 6.09 -3.85 14.93
C GLN A 58 6.89 -5.04 14.39
N ALA A 59 7.67 -5.69 15.21
CA ALA A 59 8.60 -6.77 14.84
C ALA A 59 7.90 -8.03 14.28
N GLY A 60 7.11 -7.89 13.20
CA GLY A 60 6.30 -8.96 12.61
C GLY A 60 5.09 -9.36 13.46
N PHE A 61 4.72 -8.59 14.48
CA PHE A 61 3.68 -8.93 15.43
C PHE A 61 2.65 -7.81 15.59
N GLY A 62 1.38 -8.14 15.39
CA GLY A 62 0.30 -7.14 15.42
C GLY A 62 0.23 -6.32 14.12
N GLY A 63 -0.39 -5.17 14.19
CA GLY A 63 -0.50 -4.25 13.06
C GLY A 63 -1.69 -4.50 12.13
N MET A 64 -1.83 -3.61 11.15
CA MET A 64 -2.86 -3.65 10.13
C MET A 64 -2.35 -4.35 8.88
N ASN A 65 -3.18 -5.16 8.26
CA ASN A 65 -2.86 -5.83 7.01
C ASN A 65 -3.48 -5.10 5.82
N HIS A 66 -2.87 -5.30 4.66
CA HIS A 66 -3.43 -4.94 3.38
C HIS A 66 -3.83 -6.21 2.63
N LEU A 67 -5.11 -6.55 2.69
CA LEU A 67 -5.69 -7.75 2.11
C LEU A 67 -6.53 -7.42 0.89
N CYS A 68 -6.60 -8.33 -0.05
CA CYS A 68 -7.54 -8.27 -1.15
C CYS A 68 -8.56 -9.40 -1.01
N PRO A 69 -9.76 -9.13 -0.46
CA PRO A 69 -10.84 -10.09 -0.50
C PRO A 69 -11.28 -10.34 -1.95
N ASP A 70 -11.82 -11.52 -2.22
CA ASP A 70 -12.47 -11.82 -3.50
C ASP A 70 -13.94 -11.39 -3.43
N MET A 71 -14.22 -10.22 -3.97
CA MET A 71 -15.58 -9.67 -3.98
C MET A 71 -16.55 -10.50 -4.83
N GLU A 72 -16.06 -11.33 -5.77
CA GLU A 72 -16.94 -12.25 -6.52
C GLU A 72 -17.70 -13.19 -5.60
N ILE A 73 -17.11 -13.61 -4.47
CA ILE A 73 -17.79 -14.47 -3.49
C ILE A 73 -19.08 -13.80 -3.02
N GLY A 74 -18.99 -12.55 -2.60
CA GLY A 74 -20.14 -11.81 -2.12
C GLY A 74 -21.13 -11.43 -3.21
N LEU A 75 -20.64 -11.06 -4.40
CA LEU A 75 -21.49 -10.74 -5.55
C LEU A 75 -22.29 -11.96 -6.03
N LYS A 76 -21.75 -13.17 -5.90
CA LYS A 76 -22.42 -14.41 -6.29
C LYS A 76 -23.32 -14.99 -5.20
N GLU A 77 -22.95 -14.85 -3.93
CA GLU A 77 -23.69 -15.47 -2.81
C GLU A 77 -24.66 -14.51 -2.13
N GLY A 78 -24.40 -13.20 -2.16
CA GLY A 78 -25.13 -12.22 -1.35
C GLY A 78 -24.97 -12.47 0.16
N TRP A 79 -25.54 -11.60 0.99
CA TRP A 79 -25.40 -11.72 2.46
C TRP A 79 -26.12 -12.97 3.01
N LYS A 80 -27.28 -13.34 2.47
CA LYS A 80 -27.97 -14.56 2.89
C LYS A 80 -27.24 -15.84 2.48
N GLY A 81 -26.68 -15.90 1.28
CA GLY A 81 -25.88 -17.04 0.82
C GLY A 81 -24.63 -17.23 1.67
N LEU A 82 -23.95 -16.16 2.03
CA LEU A 82 -22.83 -16.21 2.99
C LEU A 82 -23.26 -16.79 4.35
N LEU A 83 -24.44 -16.38 4.87
CA LEU A 83 -25.00 -16.92 6.11
C LEU A 83 -25.27 -18.44 6.00
N GLU A 84 -25.86 -18.87 4.89
CA GLU A 84 -26.17 -20.28 4.62
C GLU A 84 -24.87 -21.11 4.49
N LYS A 85 -23.85 -20.56 3.84
CA LYS A 85 -22.53 -21.18 3.70
C LYS A 85 -21.87 -21.39 5.07
N ILE A 86 -21.89 -20.39 5.95
CA ILE A 86 -21.37 -20.51 7.33
C ILE A 86 -22.08 -21.66 8.07
N ARG A 87 -23.42 -21.68 8.05
CA ARG A 87 -24.24 -22.67 8.71
C ARG A 87 -24.00 -24.09 8.17
N TYR A 88 -23.86 -24.18 6.84
CA TYR A 88 -23.55 -25.46 6.18
C TYR A 88 -22.21 -26.02 6.64
N TYR A 89 -21.14 -25.21 6.61
CA TYR A 89 -19.81 -25.69 6.98
C TYR A 89 -19.67 -25.89 8.50
N ARG A 90 -20.33 -25.09 9.33
CA ARG A 90 -20.43 -25.35 10.77
C ARG A 90 -21.00 -26.76 11.05
N LYS A 91 -22.10 -27.12 10.37
CA LYS A 91 -22.72 -28.45 10.51
C LYS A 91 -21.83 -29.55 9.93
N LYS A 92 -21.23 -29.34 8.78
CA LYS A 92 -20.38 -30.31 8.10
C LYS A 92 -19.12 -30.62 8.90
N ASN A 93 -18.43 -29.61 9.37
CA ASN A 93 -17.15 -29.73 10.08
C ASN A 93 -17.34 -30.13 11.55
N ASN A 94 -18.50 -29.84 12.14
CA ASN A 94 -18.81 -30.13 13.53
C ASN A 94 -17.64 -29.90 14.50
N PRO A 95 -17.06 -28.67 14.54
CA PRO A 95 -15.86 -28.42 15.31
C PRO A 95 -16.12 -28.53 16.81
N PRO A 96 -15.14 -28.99 17.60
CA PRO A 96 -15.28 -29.06 19.06
C PRO A 96 -15.44 -27.67 19.69
N ASP A 97 -14.88 -26.63 19.06
CA ASP A 97 -15.05 -25.22 19.43
C ASP A 97 -15.81 -24.51 18.29
N PRO A 98 -17.04 -24.05 18.52
CA PRO A 98 -17.85 -23.39 17.50
C PRO A 98 -17.57 -21.90 17.36
N ASP A 99 -16.69 -21.32 18.16
CA ASP A 99 -16.50 -19.85 18.28
C ASP A 99 -16.22 -19.14 16.95
N PHE A 100 -15.44 -19.76 16.06
CA PHE A 100 -15.20 -19.24 14.72
C PHE A 100 -16.52 -19.03 13.95
N TYR A 101 -17.30 -20.12 13.79
CA TYR A 101 -18.55 -20.05 13.04
C TYR A 101 -19.62 -19.20 13.71
N GLU A 102 -19.67 -19.20 15.04
CA GLU A 102 -20.59 -18.32 15.77
C GLU A 102 -20.23 -16.85 15.58
N GLY A 103 -18.94 -16.52 15.56
CA GLY A 103 -18.47 -15.18 15.27
C GLY A 103 -18.88 -14.70 13.88
N GLU A 104 -18.64 -15.50 12.85
CA GLU A 104 -18.99 -15.21 11.47
C GLU A 104 -20.52 -15.14 11.27
N GLU A 105 -21.28 -16.06 11.86
CA GLU A 105 -22.75 -16.05 11.79
C GLU A 105 -23.32 -14.76 12.43
N GLN A 106 -22.81 -14.34 13.59
CA GLN A 106 -23.26 -13.10 14.24
C GLN A 106 -22.92 -11.85 13.44
N LEU A 107 -21.76 -11.85 12.78
CA LEU A 107 -21.36 -10.78 11.87
C LEU A 107 -22.40 -10.63 10.73
N VAL A 108 -22.68 -11.71 9.99
CA VAL A 108 -23.58 -11.64 8.82
C VAL A 108 -25.01 -11.32 9.23
N LEU A 109 -25.49 -11.85 10.36
CA LEU A 109 -26.78 -11.45 10.92
C LEU A 109 -26.85 -9.95 11.23
N GLY A 110 -25.77 -9.40 11.79
CA GLY A 110 -25.64 -7.96 12.06
C GLY A 110 -25.67 -7.12 10.79
N ILE A 111 -25.00 -7.58 9.72
CA ILE A 111 -25.00 -6.91 8.42
C ILE A 111 -26.41 -6.93 7.80
N LEU A 112 -27.10 -8.06 7.82
CA LEU A 112 -28.48 -8.17 7.32
C LEU A 112 -29.45 -7.24 8.06
N GLU A 113 -29.34 -7.16 9.38
CA GLU A 113 -30.13 -6.21 10.19
C GLU A 113 -29.81 -4.75 9.83
N TRP A 114 -28.56 -4.44 9.61
CA TRP A 114 -28.08 -3.10 9.27
C TRP A 114 -28.49 -2.69 7.84
N VAL A 115 -28.44 -3.60 6.86
CA VAL A 115 -28.93 -3.38 5.49
C VAL A 115 -30.46 -3.09 5.52
N LYS A 116 -31.22 -3.89 6.28
CA LYS A 116 -32.66 -3.67 6.45
C LYS A 116 -32.97 -2.32 7.10
N ALA A 117 -32.18 -1.90 8.07
CA ALA A 117 -32.32 -0.59 8.70
C ALA A 117 -32.05 0.57 7.72
N HIS A 118 -31.11 0.41 6.76
CA HIS A 118 -30.88 1.39 5.71
C HIS A 118 -32.02 1.46 4.71
N GLN A 119 -32.65 0.32 4.36
CA GLN A 119 -33.87 0.32 3.57
C GLN A 119 -34.93 1.21 4.22
N ILE A 120 -35.26 0.93 5.49
CA ILE A 120 -36.28 1.67 6.25
C ILE A 120 -35.93 3.16 6.33
N TYR A 121 -34.68 3.48 6.63
CA TYR A 121 -34.21 4.85 6.71
C TYR A 121 -34.33 5.61 5.38
N ALA A 122 -34.02 4.95 4.25
CA ALA A 122 -34.21 5.54 2.93
C ALA A 122 -35.71 5.80 2.61
N GLU A 123 -36.63 4.89 2.99
CA GLU A 123 -38.07 5.08 2.87
C GLU A 123 -38.54 6.29 3.69
N GLU A 124 -38.04 6.46 4.93
CA GLU A 124 -38.35 7.60 5.78
C GLU A 124 -37.85 8.94 5.20
N LEU A 125 -36.64 8.94 4.58
CA LEU A 125 -36.13 10.12 3.90
C LEU A 125 -36.99 10.47 2.67
N ALA A 126 -37.33 9.48 1.85
CA ALA A 126 -38.19 9.68 0.67
C ALA A 126 -39.56 10.26 1.02
N ALA A 127 -40.16 9.80 2.14
CA ALA A 127 -41.44 10.27 2.61
C ALA A 127 -41.45 11.76 3.05
N LYS A 128 -40.29 12.30 3.41
CA LYS A 128 -40.10 13.68 3.88
C LYS A 128 -39.53 14.60 2.81
N GLU A 129 -39.04 14.06 1.70
CA GLU A 129 -38.35 14.81 0.65
C GLU A 129 -39.32 15.41 -0.35
N SER A 130 -39.17 16.70 -0.62
CA SER A 130 -39.99 17.45 -1.57
C SER A 130 -39.37 17.52 -2.97
N ASP A 131 -38.03 17.41 -3.07
CA ASP A 131 -37.36 17.37 -4.37
C ASP A 131 -37.59 16.02 -5.04
N PRO A 132 -38.16 15.99 -6.25
CA PRO A 132 -38.52 14.75 -6.92
C PRO A 132 -37.30 13.86 -7.21
N PHE A 133 -36.14 14.45 -7.59
CA PHE A 133 -34.93 13.71 -7.90
C PHE A 133 -34.38 13.01 -6.65
N LEU A 134 -34.27 13.76 -5.55
CA LEU A 134 -33.77 13.19 -4.28
C LEU A 134 -34.73 12.14 -3.74
N ARG A 135 -36.05 12.38 -3.79
CA ARG A 135 -37.06 11.42 -3.36
C ARG A 135 -36.96 10.11 -4.16
N ASP A 136 -36.88 10.21 -5.49
CA ASP A 136 -36.81 9.04 -6.35
C ASP A 136 -35.48 8.28 -6.15
N ASN A 137 -34.38 8.98 -5.89
CA ASN A 137 -33.12 8.36 -5.49
C ASN A 137 -33.23 7.62 -4.15
N TYR A 138 -33.84 8.20 -3.12
CA TYR A 138 -34.05 7.51 -1.84
C TYR A 138 -34.94 6.27 -2.01
N LEU A 139 -35.98 6.32 -2.84
CA LEU A 139 -36.81 5.14 -3.15
C LEU A 139 -36.01 4.06 -3.87
N ALA A 140 -35.13 4.44 -4.80
CA ALA A 140 -34.25 3.50 -5.49
C ALA A 140 -33.22 2.85 -4.52
N ILE A 141 -32.65 3.65 -3.60
CA ILE A 141 -31.78 3.14 -2.54
C ILE A 141 -32.55 2.17 -1.62
N ALA A 142 -33.76 2.50 -1.22
CA ALA A 142 -34.60 1.63 -0.39
C ALA A 142 -34.88 0.30 -1.09
N LYS A 143 -35.29 0.35 -2.37
CA LYS A 143 -35.51 -0.85 -3.18
C LYS A 143 -34.28 -1.74 -3.24
N VAL A 144 -33.13 -1.18 -3.61
CA VAL A 144 -31.86 -1.93 -3.75
C VAL A 144 -31.45 -2.59 -2.43
N ASN A 145 -31.55 -1.88 -1.29
CA ASN A 145 -31.24 -2.48 0.01
C ASN A 145 -32.24 -3.59 0.38
N GLY A 146 -33.52 -3.46 0.00
CA GLY A 146 -34.50 -4.51 0.16
C GLY A 146 -34.20 -5.75 -0.65
N GLU A 147 -33.80 -5.61 -1.92
CA GLU A 147 -33.38 -6.71 -2.80
C GLU A 147 -32.12 -7.40 -2.25
N LEU A 148 -31.09 -6.64 -1.88
CA LEU A 148 -29.83 -7.16 -1.31
C LEU A 148 -30.00 -7.81 0.07
N TRP A 149 -31.06 -7.48 0.79
CA TRP A 149 -31.44 -8.21 2.01
C TRP A 149 -32.01 -9.60 1.68
N GLU A 150 -32.66 -9.78 0.52
CA GLU A 150 -33.32 -11.03 0.12
C GLU A 150 -32.40 -11.99 -0.66
N HIS A 151 -31.58 -11.45 -1.56
CA HIS A 151 -30.78 -12.26 -2.50
C HIS A 151 -29.46 -11.57 -2.90
N GLU A 152 -28.70 -12.25 -3.76
CA GLU A 152 -27.49 -11.75 -4.39
C GLU A 152 -27.75 -10.56 -5.34
N PRO A 153 -26.74 -9.71 -5.64
CA PRO A 153 -26.86 -8.63 -6.64
C PRO A 153 -27.22 -9.17 -8.03
N ARG A 154 -28.16 -8.49 -8.69
CA ARG A 154 -28.67 -8.83 -10.05
C ARG A 154 -28.51 -7.70 -11.04
N THR A 155 -28.33 -6.48 -10.58
CA THR A 155 -28.12 -5.29 -11.40
C THR A 155 -26.83 -4.61 -11.06
N PHE A 156 -26.34 -3.73 -11.96
CA PHE A 156 -25.16 -2.91 -11.71
C PHE A 156 -25.28 -2.10 -10.42
N ARG A 157 -26.44 -1.45 -10.20
CA ARG A 157 -26.67 -0.67 -8.99
C ARG A 157 -26.63 -1.53 -7.72
N GLU A 158 -27.19 -2.74 -7.76
CA GLU A 158 -27.15 -3.69 -6.64
C GLU A 158 -25.71 -4.15 -6.38
N ALA A 159 -24.93 -4.46 -7.42
CA ALA A 159 -23.54 -4.86 -7.28
C ALA A 159 -22.68 -3.74 -6.65
N VAL A 160 -22.80 -2.51 -7.13
CA VAL A 160 -22.09 -1.35 -6.56
C VAL A 160 -22.53 -1.08 -5.11
N GLN A 161 -23.85 -1.21 -4.81
CA GLN A 161 -24.36 -1.08 -3.44
C GLN A 161 -23.81 -2.19 -2.52
N PHE A 162 -23.67 -3.42 -2.99
CA PHE A 162 -23.07 -4.51 -2.23
C PHE A 162 -21.59 -4.19 -1.87
N LEU A 163 -20.84 -3.66 -2.82
CA LEU A 163 -19.47 -3.20 -2.57
C LEU A 163 -19.44 -2.05 -1.55
N ALA A 164 -20.39 -1.13 -1.60
CA ALA A 164 -20.50 -0.06 -0.60
C ALA A 164 -20.85 -0.60 0.81
N HIS A 165 -21.66 -1.66 0.91
CA HIS A 165 -21.89 -2.35 2.17
C HIS A 165 -20.59 -2.94 2.72
N PHE A 166 -19.83 -3.63 1.88
CA PHE A 166 -18.51 -4.17 2.28
C PHE A 166 -17.58 -3.05 2.75
N GLN A 167 -17.43 -1.96 1.99
CA GLN A 167 -16.59 -0.82 2.38
C GLN A 167 -16.94 -0.31 3.78
N ALA A 168 -18.24 -0.07 4.04
CA ALA A 168 -18.67 0.48 5.31
C ALA A 168 -18.45 -0.50 6.47
N VAL A 169 -18.72 -1.79 6.26
CA VAL A 169 -18.55 -2.84 7.28
C VAL A 169 -17.06 -3.06 7.58
N ASP A 170 -16.22 -3.20 6.56
CA ASP A 170 -14.78 -3.40 6.71
C ASP A 170 -14.12 -2.21 7.43
N ARG A 171 -14.43 -0.99 6.98
CA ARG A 171 -13.92 0.23 7.61
C ARG A 171 -14.44 0.41 9.05
N THR A 172 -15.69 0.03 9.30
CA THR A 172 -16.27 0.08 10.64
C THR A 172 -15.61 -0.93 11.56
N PHE A 173 -15.25 -2.12 11.08
CA PHE A 173 -14.57 -3.12 11.87
C PHE A 173 -13.10 -2.77 12.09
N TYR A 174 -12.33 -2.59 11.01
CA TYR A 174 -10.88 -2.49 11.13
C TYR A 174 -10.14 -1.80 9.99
N ALA A 175 -10.66 -1.71 8.79
CA ALA A 175 -10.01 -1.00 7.68
C ALA A 175 -8.80 -1.71 7.00
N GLY A 176 -8.91 -2.94 6.59
CA GLY A 176 -7.80 -3.67 5.93
C GLY A 176 -8.06 -4.16 4.51
N GLY A 177 -9.31 -4.20 4.08
CA GLY A 177 -9.72 -4.74 2.79
C GLY A 177 -9.54 -3.80 1.60
N ALA A 178 -9.58 -4.38 0.40
CA ALA A 178 -9.60 -3.69 -0.89
C ALA A 178 -10.78 -4.19 -1.73
N LEU A 179 -11.13 -3.46 -2.80
CA LEU A 179 -12.24 -3.87 -3.68
C LEU A 179 -11.80 -4.81 -4.82
N GLY A 180 -10.50 -4.93 -5.07
CA GLY A 180 -9.99 -5.75 -6.17
C GLY A 180 -9.99 -5.04 -7.53
N ALA A 181 -10.13 -5.79 -8.62
CA ALA A 181 -10.21 -5.30 -10.00
C ALA A 181 -11.64 -4.87 -10.31
N LEU A 182 -11.95 -3.60 -10.09
CA LEU A 182 -13.33 -3.08 -10.06
C LEU A 182 -14.01 -3.19 -11.42
N ASP A 183 -13.32 -2.91 -12.51
CA ASP A 183 -13.83 -3.07 -13.87
C ASP A 183 -14.20 -4.53 -14.16
N THR A 184 -13.31 -5.47 -13.88
CA THR A 184 -13.55 -6.90 -14.08
C THR A 184 -14.71 -7.41 -13.24
N LEU A 185 -14.80 -6.97 -11.98
CA LEU A 185 -15.88 -7.40 -11.06
C LEU A 185 -17.26 -6.93 -11.49
N LEU A 186 -17.36 -5.77 -12.11
CA LEU A 186 -18.63 -5.13 -12.45
C LEU A 186 -19.01 -5.23 -13.93
N GLU A 187 -18.10 -5.72 -14.80
CA GLU A 187 -18.28 -5.73 -16.26
C GLU A 187 -19.58 -6.43 -16.69
N GLU A 188 -19.83 -7.65 -16.17
CA GLU A 188 -21.01 -8.43 -16.55
C GLU A 188 -22.31 -7.71 -16.20
N TYR A 189 -22.36 -7.06 -15.03
CA TYR A 189 -23.52 -6.27 -14.61
C TYR A 189 -23.68 -5.01 -15.47
N PHE A 190 -22.57 -4.35 -15.77
CA PHE A 190 -22.56 -3.13 -16.58
C PHE A 190 -23.06 -3.40 -18.01
N GLU A 191 -22.43 -4.32 -18.73
CA GLU A 191 -22.80 -4.61 -20.11
C GLU A 191 -24.25 -5.08 -20.24
N ARG A 192 -24.69 -5.99 -19.38
CA ARG A 192 -26.08 -6.47 -19.39
C ARG A 192 -27.09 -5.34 -19.15
N ASP A 193 -26.82 -4.45 -18.18
CA ASP A 193 -27.77 -3.40 -17.81
C ASP A 193 -27.77 -2.26 -18.84
N ILE A 194 -26.63 -1.97 -19.49
CA ILE A 194 -26.55 -1.06 -20.65
C ILE A 194 -27.31 -1.63 -21.85
N GLU A 195 -27.08 -2.90 -22.20
CA GLU A 195 -27.76 -3.55 -23.33
C GLU A 195 -29.28 -3.63 -23.14
N SER A 196 -29.74 -3.83 -21.92
CA SER A 196 -31.17 -3.85 -21.60
C SER A 196 -31.82 -2.46 -21.45
N GLY A 197 -31.00 -1.40 -21.49
CA GLY A 197 -31.45 -0.01 -21.38
C GLY A 197 -31.94 0.41 -19.98
N ILE A 198 -31.58 -0.35 -18.94
CA ILE A 198 -31.89 0.00 -17.54
C ILE A 198 -30.78 0.80 -16.86
N LEU A 199 -29.66 1.01 -17.53
CA LEU A 199 -28.51 1.78 -17.07
C LEU A 199 -27.98 2.65 -18.21
N THR A 200 -27.60 3.89 -17.90
CA THR A 200 -26.82 4.76 -18.78
C THR A 200 -25.38 4.87 -18.30
N GLU A 201 -24.45 5.33 -19.16
CA GLU A 201 -23.07 5.57 -18.73
C GLU A 201 -22.96 6.64 -17.64
N GLU A 202 -23.75 7.71 -17.75
CA GLU A 202 -23.78 8.78 -16.76
C GLU A 202 -24.24 8.26 -15.40
N GLU A 203 -25.21 7.36 -15.36
CA GLU A 203 -25.66 6.71 -14.12
C GLU A 203 -24.57 5.78 -13.56
N ALA A 204 -23.87 5.04 -14.41
CA ALA A 204 -22.75 4.19 -14.00
C ALA A 204 -21.63 5.03 -13.39
N VAL A 205 -21.24 6.13 -14.05
CA VAL A 205 -20.24 7.08 -13.52
C VAL A 205 -20.68 7.65 -12.18
N TRP A 206 -21.96 8.05 -12.03
CA TRP A 206 -22.48 8.55 -10.76
C TRP A 206 -22.44 7.51 -9.64
N MET A 207 -22.79 6.25 -9.93
CA MET A 207 -22.72 5.16 -8.94
C MET A 207 -21.27 4.85 -8.53
N ILE A 208 -20.32 4.81 -9.46
CA ILE A 208 -18.90 4.64 -9.16
C ILE A 208 -18.35 5.84 -8.38
N ALA A 209 -18.71 7.06 -8.78
CA ALA A 209 -18.34 8.26 -8.03
C ALA A 209 -18.89 8.22 -6.59
N SER A 210 -20.13 7.74 -6.40
CA SER A 210 -20.72 7.54 -5.08
C SER A 210 -19.95 6.51 -4.25
N LEU A 211 -19.46 5.42 -4.86
CA LEU A 211 -18.63 4.41 -4.21
C LEU A 211 -17.30 5.02 -3.73
N PHE A 212 -16.62 5.80 -4.56
CA PHE A 212 -15.38 6.48 -4.21
C PHE A 212 -15.56 7.56 -3.14
N PHE A 213 -16.70 8.24 -3.17
CA PHE A 213 -17.04 9.25 -2.17
C PHE A 213 -17.37 8.64 -0.80
N ASN A 214 -17.96 7.45 -0.75
CA ASN A 214 -18.28 6.77 0.50
C ASN A 214 -17.03 6.34 1.27
N ASP A 215 -16.01 5.81 0.59
CA ASP A 215 -14.73 5.47 1.16
C ASP A 215 -13.64 5.33 0.08
N THR A 216 -12.39 5.56 0.50
CA THR A 216 -11.19 5.52 -0.35
C THR A 216 -10.51 4.13 -0.36
N HIS A 217 -11.27 3.04 -0.32
CA HIS A 217 -10.72 1.69 -0.45
C HIS A 217 -9.87 1.55 -1.71
N TYR A 218 -8.81 0.77 -1.62
CA TYR A 218 -7.94 0.49 -2.76
C TYR A 218 -8.69 -0.35 -3.79
N THR A 219 -8.47 -0.01 -5.06
CA THR A 219 -9.02 -0.76 -6.19
C THR A 219 -8.12 -0.62 -7.41
N GLN A 220 -8.33 -1.45 -8.42
CA GLN A 220 -7.54 -1.49 -9.65
C GLN A 220 -8.45 -1.59 -10.87
N ILE A 221 -7.96 -1.12 -12.01
CA ILE A 221 -8.55 -1.32 -13.34
C ILE A 221 -7.48 -1.77 -14.32
N GLY A 222 -7.91 -2.39 -15.41
CA GLY A 222 -7.04 -2.91 -16.46
C GLY A 222 -6.16 -4.07 -16.02
N GLY A 223 -5.30 -4.52 -16.89
CA GLY A 223 -4.37 -5.62 -16.67
C GLY A 223 -4.60 -6.80 -17.60
N LEU A 224 -4.13 -7.97 -17.19
CA LEU A 224 -4.17 -9.20 -17.97
C LEU A 224 -5.04 -10.26 -17.32
N THR A 225 -5.61 -11.15 -18.15
CA THR A 225 -6.12 -12.43 -17.65
C THR A 225 -5.02 -13.21 -16.92
N PRO A 226 -5.35 -14.13 -16.01
CA PRO A 226 -4.33 -14.96 -15.35
C PRO A 226 -3.42 -15.70 -16.34
N ALA A 227 -3.95 -16.18 -17.47
CA ALA A 227 -3.15 -16.79 -18.53
C ALA A 227 -2.18 -15.82 -19.21
N GLY A 228 -2.48 -14.51 -19.17
CA GLY A 228 -1.69 -13.46 -19.81
C GLY A 228 -1.83 -13.41 -21.33
N ASP A 229 -2.83 -14.05 -21.86
CA ASP A 229 -3.12 -14.16 -23.28
C ASP A 229 -4.09 -13.08 -23.79
N ARG A 230 -4.77 -12.40 -22.86
CA ARG A 230 -5.74 -11.35 -23.16
C ARG A 230 -5.69 -10.25 -22.10
N GLU A 231 -5.82 -9.03 -22.56
CA GLU A 231 -5.97 -7.87 -21.71
C GLU A 231 -7.45 -7.65 -21.31
N VAL A 232 -7.70 -6.97 -20.20
CA VAL A 232 -9.05 -6.85 -19.61
C VAL A 232 -9.57 -5.42 -19.56
N THR A 233 -8.87 -4.47 -20.19
CA THR A 233 -9.37 -3.09 -20.30
C THR A 233 -10.68 -3.04 -21.08
N SER A 234 -11.68 -2.42 -20.50
CA SER A 234 -13.02 -2.35 -21.07
C SER A 234 -13.56 -0.92 -21.08
N ARG A 235 -14.75 -0.73 -21.65
CA ARG A 235 -15.50 0.54 -21.60
C ARG A 235 -15.67 1.00 -20.14
N LEU A 236 -15.95 0.08 -19.22
CA LEU A 236 -16.14 0.38 -17.80
C LEU A 236 -14.83 0.88 -17.15
N SER A 237 -13.65 0.39 -17.57
CA SER A 237 -12.36 0.89 -17.07
C SER A 237 -12.22 2.40 -17.29
N PHE A 238 -12.64 2.90 -18.45
CA PHE A 238 -12.62 4.35 -18.76
C PHE A 238 -13.61 5.12 -17.90
N LEU A 239 -14.83 4.62 -17.71
CA LEU A 239 -15.85 5.27 -16.89
C LEU A 239 -15.46 5.35 -15.41
N ILE A 240 -14.75 4.32 -14.88
CA ILE A 240 -14.20 4.34 -13.54
C ILE A 240 -13.13 5.42 -13.39
N LEU A 241 -12.23 5.54 -14.38
CA LEU A 241 -11.21 6.58 -14.40
C LEU A 241 -11.83 7.99 -14.50
N ASP A 242 -12.86 8.16 -15.35
CA ASP A 242 -13.60 9.40 -15.50
C ASP A 242 -14.34 9.79 -14.20
N ALA A 243 -14.91 8.84 -13.46
CA ALA A 243 -15.52 9.09 -12.14
C ALA A 243 -14.49 9.65 -11.14
N MET A 244 -13.26 9.13 -11.12
CA MET A 244 -12.17 9.67 -10.28
C MET A 244 -11.85 11.12 -10.68
N HIS A 245 -11.67 11.37 -11.98
CA HIS A 245 -11.35 12.69 -12.51
C HIS A 245 -12.42 13.74 -12.19
N LEU A 246 -13.70 13.36 -12.34
CA LEU A 246 -14.82 14.26 -12.05
C LEU A 246 -14.94 14.64 -10.56
N LEU A 247 -14.64 13.71 -9.66
CA LEU A 247 -14.73 13.95 -8.23
C LEU A 247 -13.64 14.87 -7.68
N LYS A 248 -12.42 14.79 -8.18
CA LYS A 248 -11.22 15.54 -7.72
C LYS A 248 -11.00 15.46 -6.21
N ILE A 249 -11.27 14.28 -5.63
CA ILE A 249 -11.04 13.95 -4.22
C ILE A 249 -9.97 12.87 -4.09
N PRO A 250 -9.36 12.72 -2.90
CA PRO A 250 -8.43 11.62 -2.66
C PRO A 250 -9.09 10.27 -3.00
N THR A 251 -8.55 9.57 -3.98
CA THR A 251 -8.94 8.21 -4.37
C THR A 251 -7.71 7.31 -4.38
N ASN A 252 -7.91 6.01 -4.23
CA ASN A 252 -6.84 5.02 -4.23
C ASN A 252 -6.96 4.04 -5.41
N LEU A 253 -7.31 4.58 -6.58
CA LEU A 253 -7.38 3.83 -7.83
C LEU A 253 -5.97 3.50 -8.34
N GLY A 254 -5.77 2.25 -8.80
CA GLY A 254 -4.60 1.80 -9.52
C GLY A 254 -4.94 1.40 -10.95
N ILE A 255 -3.98 1.55 -11.85
CA ILE A 255 -4.03 0.99 -13.21
C ILE A 255 -2.95 -0.07 -13.33
N ARG A 256 -3.32 -1.26 -13.81
CA ARG A 256 -2.34 -2.30 -14.14
C ARG A 256 -1.75 -2.02 -15.52
N VAL A 257 -0.45 -1.71 -15.54
CA VAL A 257 0.31 -1.43 -16.78
C VAL A 257 1.09 -2.68 -17.18
N HIS A 258 1.00 -3.03 -18.45
CA HIS A 258 1.71 -4.15 -19.05
C HIS A 258 2.21 -3.80 -20.44
N ALA A 259 3.15 -4.58 -20.96
CA ALA A 259 3.59 -4.45 -22.34
C ALA A 259 2.44 -4.78 -23.32
N PRO A 260 2.31 -4.07 -24.45
CA PRO A 260 1.29 -4.38 -25.45
C PRO A 260 1.34 -5.84 -25.90
N ILE A 261 0.16 -6.47 -26.04
CA ILE A 261 0.04 -7.84 -26.53
C ILE A 261 -0.20 -7.80 -28.04
N ALA A 262 0.60 -8.56 -28.80
CA ALA A 262 0.47 -8.63 -30.24
C ALA A 262 -0.92 -9.12 -30.68
N GLY A 263 -1.58 -8.36 -31.57
CA GLY A 263 -2.90 -8.69 -32.10
C GLY A 263 -4.08 -8.26 -31.23
N GLN A 264 -3.85 -7.57 -30.13
CA GLN A 264 -4.90 -6.94 -29.31
C GLN A 264 -5.02 -5.46 -29.61
N GLY A 265 -6.13 -4.85 -29.14
CA GLY A 265 -6.44 -3.45 -29.42
C GLY A 265 -5.55 -2.45 -28.65
N PRO A 266 -5.71 -1.15 -28.94
CA PRO A 266 -4.94 -0.08 -28.31
C PRO A 266 -5.52 0.38 -26.97
N GLU A 267 -6.60 -0.21 -26.48
CA GLU A 267 -7.37 0.26 -25.32
C GLU A 267 -6.51 0.45 -24.05
N PRO A 268 -5.58 -0.47 -23.68
CA PRO A 268 -4.73 -0.27 -22.51
C PRO A 268 -3.83 0.94 -22.63
N GLU A 269 -3.28 1.19 -23.81
CA GLU A 269 -2.42 2.34 -24.08
C GLU A 269 -3.23 3.65 -24.06
N ILE A 270 -4.46 3.64 -24.58
CA ILE A 270 -5.37 4.78 -24.53
C ILE A 270 -5.77 5.07 -23.07
N LEU A 271 -6.07 4.05 -22.28
CA LEU A 271 -6.38 4.19 -20.87
C LEU A 271 -5.18 4.76 -20.09
N LEU A 272 -3.98 4.25 -20.33
CA LEU A 272 -2.75 4.76 -19.70
C LEU A 272 -2.51 6.23 -20.06
N LYS A 273 -2.64 6.61 -21.33
CA LYS A 273 -2.49 8.01 -21.78
C LYS A 273 -3.51 8.92 -21.09
N ARG A 274 -4.79 8.53 -21.05
CA ARG A 274 -5.85 9.28 -20.36
C ARG A 274 -5.55 9.44 -18.87
N ALA A 275 -5.05 8.41 -18.22
CA ALA A 275 -4.67 8.49 -16.80
C ALA A 275 -3.50 9.46 -16.57
N VAL A 276 -2.52 9.52 -17.47
CA VAL A 276 -1.43 10.50 -17.40
C VAL A 276 -1.94 11.91 -17.66
N GLU A 277 -2.82 12.09 -18.64
CA GLU A 277 -3.49 13.39 -18.92
C GLU A 277 -4.22 13.90 -17.69
N TYR A 278 -5.04 13.07 -17.04
CA TYR A 278 -5.74 13.43 -15.80
C TYR A 278 -4.77 13.70 -14.64
N THR A 279 -3.66 12.95 -14.56
CA THR A 279 -2.64 13.22 -13.54
C THR A 279 -2.01 14.61 -13.72
N ILE A 280 -1.79 15.04 -14.96
CA ILE A 280 -1.25 16.38 -15.28
C ILE A 280 -2.30 17.47 -14.98
N GLU A 281 -3.55 17.23 -15.35
CA GLU A 281 -4.65 18.20 -15.19
C GLU A 281 -5.03 18.40 -13.72
N ASP A 282 -5.20 17.30 -12.97
CA ASP A 282 -5.67 17.33 -11.58
C ASP A 282 -4.53 17.56 -10.57
N GLY A 283 -3.28 17.37 -10.99
CA GLY A 283 -2.10 17.50 -10.14
C GLY A 283 -1.72 16.22 -9.39
N TYR A 284 -2.60 15.23 -9.34
CA TYR A 284 -2.40 13.90 -8.76
C TYR A 284 -3.06 12.85 -9.64
N GLY A 285 -2.66 11.60 -9.51
CA GLY A 285 -3.20 10.55 -10.37
C GLY A 285 -3.40 9.22 -9.67
N VAL A 286 -3.56 8.22 -10.51
CA VAL A 286 -3.64 6.82 -10.13
C VAL A 286 -2.28 6.30 -9.66
N CYS A 287 -2.29 5.11 -9.04
CA CYS A 287 -1.09 4.31 -8.85
C CYS A 287 -0.88 3.44 -10.10
N TYR A 288 0.28 3.53 -10.74
CA TYR A 288 0.63 2.65 -11.86
C TYR A 288 1.25 1.36 -11.30
N SER A 289 0.51 0.27 -11.39
CA SER A 289 0.87 -1.07 -10.90
C SER A 289 1.47 -1.86 -12.07
N LEU A 290 2.75 -2.23 -11.99
CA LEU A 290 3.54 -2.68 -13.14
C LEU A 290 3.59 -4.21 -13.21
N GLU A 291 3.09 -4.76 -14.32
CA GLU A 291 2.85 -6.20 -14.48
C GLU A 291 4.11 -7.05 -14.26
N LYS A 292 5.19 -6.74 -14.97
CA LYS A 292 6.41 -7.56 -14.98
C LYS A 292 7.04 -7.69 -13.58
N GLY A 293 7.26 -6.56 -12.90
CA GLY A 293 7.90 -6.56 -11.59
C GLY A 293 7.08 -7.28 -10.52
N ILE A 294 5.74 -7.19 -10.61
CA ILE A 294 4.83 -7.83 -9.68
C ILE A 294 4.70 -9.32 -9.98
N SER A 295 4.35 -9.70 -11.21
CA SER A 295 3.96 -11.07 -11.54
C SER A 295 5.17 -11.99 -11.69
N GLU A 296 6.19 -11.61 -12.48
CA GLU A 296 7.42 -12.38 -12.60
C GLU A 296 8.20 -12.39 -11.27
N GLY A 297 8.16 -11.26 -10.53
CA GLY A 297 8.75 -11.19 -9.20
C GLY A 297 8.11 -12.17 -8.24
N PHE A 298 6.78 -12.21 -8.17
CA PHE A 298 6.06 -13.13 -7.28
C PHE A 298 6.30 -14.60 -7.63
N SER A 299 6.39 -14.94 -8.92
CA SER A 299 6.65 -16.31 -9.38
C SER A 299 7.98 -16.88 -8.86
N LYS A 300 8.96 -16.03 -8.57
CA LYS A 300 10.25 -16.45 -7.97
C LYS A 300 10.11 -17.01 -6.55
N ASN A 301 8.94 -16.85 -5.91
CA ASN A 301 8.63 -17.52 -4.65
C ASN A 301 8.18 -18.98 -4.83
N GLY A 302 8.18 -19.49 -6.06
CA GLY A 302 7.80 -20.88 -6.39
C GLY A 302 6.36 -21.03 -6.86
N PHE A 303 5.67 -19.93 -7.16
CA PHE A 303 4.30 -19.94 -7.68
C PHE A 303 4.25 -19.84 -9.22
N PRO A 304 3.19 -20.38 -9.86
CA PRO A 304 2.94 -20.12 -11.27
C PRO A 304 2.79 -18.64 -11.58
N LEU A 305 3.17 -18.22 -12.79
CA LEU A 305 3.07 -16.83 -13.22
C LEU A 305 1.62 -16.33 -13.23
N GLU A 306 0.67 -17.21 -13.49
CA GLU A 306 -0.76 -16.97 -13.45
C GLU A 306 -1.21 -16.41 -12.10
N LEU A 307 -0.69 -16.94 -10.99
CA LEU A 307 -1.00 -16.41 -9.66
C LEU A 307 -0.39 -15.02 -9.44
N GLY A 308 0.80 -14.76 -9.98
CA GLY A 308 1.40 -13.43 -9.95
C GLY A 308 0.55 -12.37 -10.67
N ARG A 309 -0.05 -12.75 -11.81
CA ARG A 309 -0.95 -11.88 -12.60
C ARG A 309 -2.26 -11.58 -11.90
N MET A 310 -2.74 -12.50 -11.06
CA MET A 310 -3.96 -12.29 -10.27
C MET A 310 -3.76 -11.28 -9.13
N ARG A 311 -2.55 -10.90 -8.77
CA ARG A 311 -2.31 -9.95 -7.69
C ARG A 311 -2.77 -8.56 -8.09
N VAL A 312 -3.71 -8.00 -7.36
CA VAL A 312 -4.28 -6.66 -7.57
C VAL A 312 -3.91 -5.73 -6.42
N LYS A 313 -4.04 -4.43 -6.65
CA LYS A 313 -3.75 -3.40 -5.65
C LYS A 313 -4.65 -3.55 -4.42
N CYS A 314 -4.03 -3.66 -3.24
CA CYS A 314 -4.76 -3.83 -1.98
C CYS A 314 -4.29 -2.89 -0.85
N GLY A 315 -3.29 -2.08 -1.07
CA GLY A 315 -2.77 -1.12 -0.10
C GLY A 315 -2.05 0.03 -0.76
N CYS A 316 -1.37 0.86 0.03
CA CYS A 316 -0.65 2.05 -0.48
C CYS A 316 0.26 1.69 -1.65
N ASN A 317 1.11 0.69 -1.45
CA ASN A 317 2.03 0.17 -2.47
C ASN A 317 2.01 -1.38 -2.52
N TRP A 318 0.93 -2.00 -2.07
CA TRP A 318 0.80 -3.43 -1.91
C TRP A 318 -0.13 -4.04 -2.93
N VAL A 319 0.12 -5.29 -3.23
CA VAL A 319 -0.70 -6.12 -4.11
C VAL A 319 -0.88 -7.50 -3.47
N ALA A 320 -2.05 -8.13 -3.70
CA ALA A 320 -2.35 -9.46 -3.22
C ALA A 320 -3.29 -10.20 -4.18
N ILE A 321 -3.29 -11.53 -4.13
CA ILE A 321 -4.23 -12.38 -4.88
C ILE A 321 -5.60 -12.33 -4.20
N PRO A 322 -6.66 -11.89 -4.89
CA PRO A 322 -8.00 -11.80 -4.30
C PRO A 322 -8.45 -13.13 -3.67
N GLY A 323 -8.81 -13.06 -2.40
CA GLY A 323 -9.36 -14.16 -1.63
C GLY A 323 -8.44 -15.35 -1.34
N ARG A 324 -7.19 -15.37 -1.81
CA ARG A 324 -6.29 -16.53 -1.69
C ARG A 324 -5.00 -16.29 -0.94
N GLU A 325 -4.58 -15.05 -0.85
CA GLU A 325 -3.32 -14.63 -0.23
C GLU A 325 -3.61 -13.86 1.06
N TYR A 326 -2.95 -14.23 2.15
CA TYR A 326 -2.85 -13.43 3.37
C TYR A 326 -1.43 -12.88 3.45
N PRO A 327 -1.18 -11.70 2.86
CA PRO A 327 0.13 -11.08 2.89
C PRO A 327 0.20 -10.18 4.12
N LEU A 328 0.94 -10.54 5.13
CA LEU A 328 1.16 -9.68 6.29
C LEU A 328 2.10 -8.54 5.87
N GLN A 329 1.52 -7.53 5.26
CA GLN A 329 2.19 -6.35 4.71
C GLN A 329 2.05 -5.16 5.64
N ASP A 330 2.92 -4.15 5.50
CA ASP A 330 2.90 -2.88 6.23
C ASP A 330 3.06 -2.98 7.76
N VAL A 331 3.52 -4.11 8.25
CA VAL A 331 3.65 -4.36 9.71
C VAL A 331 5.09 -4.38 10.20
N THR A 332 6.08 -4.30 9.31
CA THR A 332 7.48 -4.42 9.72
C THR A 332 8.41 -3.62 8.85
N ARG A 333 9.27 -2.85 9.50
CA ARG A 333 10.38 -2.16 8.82
C ARG A 333 11.69 -2.43 9.54
N VAL A 334 12.69 -2.84 8.77
CA VAL A 334 14.06 -3.03 9.22
C VAL A 334 14.87 -1.82 8.80
N ASN A 335 15.22 -0.94 9.76
CA ASN A 335 16.00 0.25 9.48
C ASN A 335 17.49 -0.09 9.35
N MET A 336 17.96 -0.22 8.10
CA MET A 336 19.35 -0.57 7.80
C MET A 336 20.37 0.45 8.34
N ALA A 337 19.95 1.72 8.52
CA ALA A 337 20.83 2.74 9.09
C ALA A 337 21.08 2.54 10.58
N VAL A 338 20.17 1.88 11.31
CA VAL A 338 20.40 1.44 12.69
C VAL A 338 21.43 0.31 12.74
N ALA A 339 21.36 -0.63 11.79
CA ALA A 339 22.39 -1.67 11.67
C ALA A 339 23.78 -1.07 11.38
N LEU A 340 23.86 -0.06 10.50
CA LEU A 340 25.09 0.68 10.23
C LEU A 340 25.60 1.42 11.49
N HIS A 341 24.71 2.08 12.24
CA HIS A 341 25.07 2.77 13.49
C HIS A 341 25.76 1.81 14.46
N TYR A 342 25.17 0.65 14.73
CA TYR A 342 25.79 -0.35 15.60
C TYR A 342 27.07 -0.96 15.02
N GLY A 343 27.11 -1.17 13.71
CA GLY A 343 28.33 -1.59 13.01
C GLY A 343 29.49 -0.61 13.18
N LEU A 344 29.22 0.69 13.10
CA LEU A 344 30.21 1.75 13.37
C LEU A 344 30.64 1.79 14.85
N LYS A 345 29.73 1.60 15.79
CA LYS A 345 30.05 1.50 17.23
C LYS A 345 30.92 0.30 17.54
N ASP A 346 30.62 -0.86 16.96
CA ASP A 346 31.44 -2.04 17.10
C ASP A 346 32.86 -1.80 16.52
N LEU A 347 32.93 -1.17 15.33
CA LEU A 347 34.21 -0.85 14.70
C LEU A 347 35.03 0.17 15.52
N GLN A 348 34.38 1.15 16.13
CA GLN A 348 35.03 2.16 16.98
C GLN A 348 35.75 1.50 18.16
N ALA A 349 35.22 0.40 18.68
CA ALA A 349 35.80 -0.37 19.79
C ALA A 349 36.98 -1.29 19.38
N GLN A 350 37.27 -1.44 18.08
CA GLN A 350 38.33 -2.32 17.57
C GLN A 350 39.65 -1.57 17.39
N GLU A 351 40.76 -2.32 17.50
CA GLU A 351 42.10 -1.79 17.17
C GLU A 351 42.30 -1.69 15.65
N THR A 352 41.89 -2.73 14.92
CA THR A 352 41.90 -2.71 13.45
C THR A 352 40.59 -2.17 12.92
N ARG A 353 40.66 -1.22 12.00
CA ARG A 353 39.48 -0.51 11.46
C ARG A 353 39.63 -0.44 9.95
N ASP A 354 38.81 -1.19 9.27
CA ASP A 354 38.72 -1.22 7.82
C ASP A 354 37.26 -1.38 7.35
N LEU A 355 37.07 -1.29 6.05
CA LEU A 355 35.75 -1.32 5.43
C LEU A 355 35.13 -2.73 5.44
N ASP A 356 35.97 -3.77 5.37
CA ASP A 356 35.51 -5.17 5.38
C ASP A 356 34.97 -5.55 6.77
N LEU A 357 35.65 -5.12 7.82
CA LEU A 357 35.19 -5.32 9.18
C LEU A 357 33.89 -4.51 9.46
N LEU A 358 33.79 -3.28 8.93
CA LEU A 358 32.54 -2.52 9.02
C LEU A 358 31.39 -3.25 8.33
N TRP A 359 31.63 -3.81 7.15
CA TRP A 359 30.64 -4.60 6.43
C TRP A 359 30.22 -5.84 7.24
N GLU A 360 31.17 -6.56 7.82
CA GLU A 360 30.89 -7.73 8.68
C GLU A 360 30.00 -7.34 9.87
N ARG A 361 30.31 -6.24 10.56
CA ARG A 361 29.53 -5.76 11.71
C ARG A 361 28.14 -5.27 11.30
N PHE A 362 28.05 -4.52 10.21
CA PHE A 362 26.76 -4.10 9.63
C PHE A 362 25.86 -5.29 9.32
N THR A 363 26.39 -6.30 8.65
CA THR A 363 25.64 -7.50 8.26
C THR A 363 25.21 -8.33 9.46
N TYR A 364 26.04 -8.43 10.50
CA TYR A 364 25.69 -9.08 11.77
C TYR A 364 24.46 -8.43 12.41
N HIS A 365 24.44 -7.11 12.51
CA HIS A 365 23.30 -6.40 13.09
C HIS A 365 22.05 -6.49 12.22
N LEU A 366 22.19 -6.37 10.91
CA LEU A 366 21.06 -6.51 9.98
C LEU A 366 20.43 -7.91 10.07
N GLN A 367 21.24 -8.96 10.18
CA GLN A 367 20.77 -10.32 10.38
C GLN A 367 19.98 -10.46 11.69
N ALA A 368 20.48 -9.91 12.79
CA ALA A 368 19.78 -9.96 14.09
C ALA A 368 18.39 -9.29 14.02
N MET A 369 18.27 -8.19 13.28
CA MET A 369 17.00 -7.50 13.08
C MET A 369 16.01 -8.37 12.28
N VAL A 370 16.44 -8.95 11.17
CA VAL A 370 15.58 -9.82 10.33
C VAL A 370 15.13 -11.07 11.09
N GLU A 371 16.03 -11.69 11.87
CA GLU A 371 15.67 -12.87 12.68
C GLU A 371 14.68 -12.53 13.80
N CYS A 372 14.79 -11.34 14.40
CA CYS A 372 13.81 -10.86 15.38
C CYS A 372 12.41 -10.75 14.76
N VAL A 373 12.32 -10.19 13.56
CA VAL A 373 11.05 -10.05 12.82
C VAL A 373 10.46 -11.43 12.48
N LYS A 374 11.29 -12.36 12.01
CA LYS A 374 10.84 -13.73 11.69
C LYS A 374 10.26 -14.43 12.94
N ALA A 375 10.86 -14.22 14.12
CA ALA A 375 10.33 -14.75 15.37
C ALA A 375 8.99 -14.11 15.76
N GLY A 376 8.84 -12.81 15.53
CA GLY A 376 7.59 -12.09 15.73
C GLY A 376 6.47 -12.60 14.81
N TYR A 377 6.77 -12.97 13.58
CA TYR A 377 5.81 -13.57 12.65
C TYR A 377 5.35 -14.95 13.11
N ASP A 378 6.25 -15.82 13.60
CA ASP A 378 5.83 -17.09 14.18
C ASP A 378 4.82 -16.88 15.33
N LYS A 379 5.08 -15.90 16.18
CA LYS A 379 4.16 -15.57 17.28
C LYS A 379 2.84 -14.97 16.79
N HIS A 380 2.87 -14.11 15.79
CA HIS A 380 1.66 -13.56 15.13
C HIS A 380 0.75 -14.69 14.63
N TYR A 381 1.30 -15.63 13.89
CA TYR A 381 0.57 -16.79 13.37
C TYR A 381 -0.13 -17.60 14.48
N GLU A 382 0.51 -17.75 15.65
CA GLU A 382 -0.04 -18.52 16.76
C GLU A 382 -1.23 -17.87 17.48
N VAL A 383 -1.23 -16.53 17.58
CA VAL A 383 -2.09 -15.86 18.55
C VAL A 383 -3.09 -14.87 17.96
N MET A 384 -2.86 -14.37 16.75
CA MET A 384 -3.69 -13.27 16.24
C MET A 384 -5.13 -13.66 15.96
N GLN A 385 -5.39 -14.91 15.57
CA GLN A 385 -6.75 -15.43 15.38
C GLN A 385 -7.66 -15.28 16.60
N ARG A 386 -7.12 -15.29 17.82
CA ARG A 386 -7.91 -15.11 19.05
C ARG A 386 -7.91 -13.68 19.57
N ASN A 387 -6.91 -12.88 19.23
CA ASN A 387 -6.80 -11.49 19.66
C ASN A 387 -7.47 -10.52 18.68
N ARG A 388 -7.21 -10.71 17.39
CA ARG A 388 -7.71 -9.84 16.30
C ARG A 388 -8.10 -10.68 15.07
N PRO A 389 -9.18 -11.47 15.14
CA PRO A 389 -9.63 -12.26 14.00
C PRO A 389 -10.12 -11.36 12.87
N GLU A 390 -9.85 -11.76 11.64
CA GLU A 390 -10.24 -11.06 10.40
C GLU A 390 -11.68 -11.44 9.99
N ILE A 391 -12.66 -11.29 10.89
CA ILE A 391 -14.02 -11.81 10.70
C ILE A 391 -14.72 -11.25 9.45
N VAL A 392 -14.48 -10.00 9.08
CA VAL A 392 -15.07 -9.42 7.86
C VAL A 392 -14.42 -10.01 6.60
N LEU A 393 -13.10 -10.11 6.61
CA LEU A 393 -12.33 -10.59 5.45
C LEU A 393 -12.48 -12.08 5.25
N ASN A 394 -12.62 -12.89 6.31
CA ASN A 394 -12.86 -14.33 6.21
C ASN A 394 -14.05 -14.69 5.32
N LEU A 395 -15.09 -13.84 5.28
CA LEU A 395 -16.28 -14.04 4.44
C LEU A 395 -15.96 -14.06 2.94
N PHE A 396 -14.93 -13.34 2.55
CA PHE A 396 -14.55 -13.10 1.15
C PHE A 396 -13.20 -13.73 0.78
N MET A 397 -12.75 -14.71 1.60
CA MET A 397 -11.54 -15.49 1.32
C MET A 397 -11.91 -16.95 1.01
N HIS A 398 -11.14 -17.57 0.11
CA HIS A 398 -11.27 -19.00 -0.19
C HIS A 398 -10.61 -19.83 0.91
N GLY A 399 -11.39 -20.60 1.62
CA GLY A 399 -10.92 -21.54 2.63
C GLY A 399 -11.31 -21.26 4.08
N PRO A 400 -11.35 -20.02 4.60
CA PRO A 400 -11.67 -19.78 6.00
C PRO A 400 -12.98 -20.41 6.46
N ILE A 401 -14.08 -20.16 5.76
CA ILE A 401 -15.40 -20.72 6.09
C ILE A 401 -15.42 -22.24 5.86
N GLU A 402 -14.80 -22.72 4.78
CA GLU A 402 -14.72 -24.13 4.44
C GLU A 402 -13.91 -24.93 5.47
N ARG A 403 -12.85 -24.35 6.02
CA ARG A 403 -11.93 -25.00 6.97
C ARG A 403 -12.29 -24.72 8.44
N GLY A 404 -13.05 -23.67 8.72
CA GLY A 404 -13.31 -23.19 10.08
C GLY A 404 -12.07 -22.57 10.71
N LEU A 405 -11.24 -21.91 9.92
CA LEU A 405 -9.97 -21.29 10.33
C LEU A 405 -9.90 -19.84 9.89
N ASN A 406 -9.36 -18.96 10.75
CA ASN A 406 -9.09 -17.58 10.37
C ASN A 406 -8.05 -17.53 9.23
N CYS A 407 -8.19 -16.58 8.30
CA CYS A 407 -7.25 -16.41 7.20
C CYS A 407 -5.81 -16.18 7.68
N SER A 408 -5.61 -15.54 8.84
CA SER A 408 -4.29 -15.35 9.46
C SER A 408 -3.66 -16.62 10.04
N ASN A 409 -4.40 -17.73 10.14
CA ASN A 409 -3.96 -18.97 10.77
C ASN A 409 -4.30 -20.21 9.90
N GLY A 410 -3.85 -20.19 8.67
CA GLY A 410 -4.03 -21.33 7.76
C GLY A 410 -5.41 -21.45 7.09
N GLY A 411 -6.26 -20.43 7.23
CA GLY A 411 -7.55 -20.37 6.52
C GLY A 411 -7.41 -20.23 5.01
N VAL A 412 -6.31 -19.61 4.53
CA VAL A 412 -6.02 -19.40 3.10
C VAL A 412 -4.89 -20.31 2.61
N ASP A 413 -4.73 -20.40 1.29
CA ASP A 413 -3.71 -21.25 0.67
C ASP A 413 -2.31 -20.63 0.67
N ILE A 414 -2.22 -19.32 0.59
CA ILE A 414 -0.95 -18.57 0.50
C ILE A 414 -0.84 -17.64 1.69
N LEU A 415 0.17 -17.90 2.52
CA LEU A 415 0.55 -17.05 3.63
C LEU A 415 1.96 -16.55 3.38
N ASP A 416 2.10 -15.29 3.01
CA ASP A 416 3.38 -14.64 2.77
C ASP A 416 3.55 -13.41 3.67
N LEU A 417 4.73 -13.31 4.25
CA LEU A 417 5.05 -12.33 5.26
C LEU A 417 6.09 -11.37 4.71
N ASN A 418 5.77 -10.09 4.73
CA ASN A 418 6.60 -9.07 4.10
C ASN A 418 7.51 -8.41 5.13
N ILE A 419 8.81 -8.29 4.80
CA ILE A 419 9.77 -7.49 5.55
C ILE A 419 10.24 -6.36 4.65
N ASP A 420 10.12 -5.11 5.12
CA ASP A 420 10.54 -3.93 4.39
C ASP A 420 11.86 -3.37 4.93
N GLY A 421 12.88 -3.37 4.08
CA GLY A 421 14.13 -2.66 4.34
C GLY A 421 13.96 -1.16 4.08
N ILE A 422 14.47 -0.31 4.98
CA ILE A 422 14.43 1.14 4.84
C ILE A 422 15.80 1.77 4.99
N ALA A 423 15.96 3.02 4.54
CA ALA A 423 17.20 3.80 4.57
C ALA A 423 18.30 3.29 3.62
N LEU A 424 17.94 2.67 2.49
CA LEU A 424 18.92 2.11 1.55
C LEU A 424 19.92 3.16 1.06
N ALA A 425 19.48 4.32 0.56
CA ALA A 425 20.36 5.36 0.06
C ALA A 425 21.23 5.96 1.17
N THR A 426 20.66 6.21 2.36
CA THR A 426 21.42 6.70 3.52
C THR A 426 22.61 5.78 3.85
N VAL A 427 22.40 4.47 3.81
CA VAL A 427 23.46 3.48 4.11
C VAL A 427 24.44 3.37 2.95
N ALA A 428 23.96 3.28 1.71
CA ALA A 428 24.81 3.16 0.52
C ALA A 428 25.72 4.37 0.34
N ASP A 429 25.19 5.58 0.48
CA ASP A 429 25.94 6.84 0.43
C ASP A 429 26.95 6.91 1.60
N SER A 430 26.61 6.38 2.78
CA SER A 430 27.51 6.34 3.93
C SER A 430 28.71 5.44 3.68
N PHE A 431 28.51 4.22 3.18
CA PHE A 431 29.59 3.32 2.80
C PHE A 431 30.46 3.94 1.70
N ALA A 432 29.85 4.54 0.68
CA ALA A 432 30.57 5.21 -0.41
C ALA A 432 31.40 6.41 0.07
N ALA A 433 30.87 7.20 1.02
CA ALA A 433 31.58 8.33 1.61
C ALA A 433 32.80 7.86 2.43
N ILE A 434 32.64 6.81 3.24
CA ILE A 434 33.74 6.20 3.99
C ILE A 434 34.80 5.67 3.03
N GLU A 435 34.42 4.85 2.06
CA GLU A 435 35.32 4.26 1.09
C GLU A 435 36.15 5.33 0.37
N GLN A 436 35.48 6.37 -0.12
CA GLN A 436 36.14 7.45 -0.85
C GLN A 436 37.01 8.34 0.07
N ARG A 437 36.46 8.84 1.18
CA ARG A 437 37.10 9.91 1.96
C ARG A 437 38.08 9.38 3.03
N VAL A 438 37.78 8.19 3.61
CA VAL A 438 38.60 7.62 4.68
C VAL A 438 39.60 6.62 4.09
N VAL A 439 39.14 5.68 3.25
CA VAL A 439 40.01 4.57 2.78
C VAL A 439 40.88 4.99 1.61
N GLU A 440 40.32 5.54 0.53
CA GLU A 440 41.09 5.84 -0.70
C GLU A 440 41.79 7.19 -0.62
N GLU A 441 41.07 8.28 -0.42
CA GLU A 441 41.63 9.61 -0.43
C GLU A 441 42.37 9.99 0.87
N LYS A 442 42.11 9.24 1.95
CA LYS A 442 42.73 9.46 3.29
C LYS A 442 42.60 10.91 3.77
N LYS A 443 41.50 11.56 3.40
CA LYS A 443 41.17 12.93 3.83
C LYS A 443 40.66 12.98 5.26
N LEU A 444 40.12 11.87 5.77
CA LEU A 444 39.71 11.65 7.14
C LEU A 444 40.34 10.38 7.67
N THR A 445 40.66 10.37 8.95
CA THR A 445 40.97 9.14 9.69
C THR A 445 39.68 8.53 10.25
N TRP A 446 39.71 7.25 10.63
CA TRP A 446 38.62 6.60 11.31
C TRP A 446 38.27 7.33 12.62
N ASP A 447 39.27 7.71 13.43
CA ASP A 447 39.04 8.45 14.69
C ASP A 447 38.32 9.78 14.44
N ARG A 448 38.75 10.52 13.40
CA ARG A 448 38.09 11.76 13.05
C ARG A 448 36.65 11.55 12.56
N LEU A 449 36.41 10.50 11.80
CA LEU A 449 35.05 10.14 11.38
C LEU A 449 34.14 9.88 12.60
N PHE A 450 34.62 9.08 13.55
CA PHE A 450 33.84 8.79 14.77
C PHE A 450 33.58 10.05 15.59
N GLU A 451 34.58 10.89 15.77
CA GLU A 451 34.41 12.20 16.44
C GLU A 451 33.33 13.06 15.77
N LEU A 452 33.35 13.15 14.44
CA LEU A 452 32.35 13.90 13.67
C LEU A 452 30.92 13.35 13.90
N LEU A 453 30.75 12.05 13.92
CA LEU A 453 29.47 11.40 14.16
C LEU A 453 29.00 11.58 15.62
N ASP A 454 29.89 11.42 16.59
CA ASP A 454 29.59 11.56 18.02
C ASP A 454 29.25 13.01 18.40
N THR A 455 29.83 14.00 17.72
CA THR A 455 29.55 15.43 17.91
C THR A 455 28.46 15.98 16.98
N ASN A 456 27.81 15.12 16.20
CA ASN A 456 26.79 15.52 15.21
C ASN A 456 27.31 16.63 14.27
N TYR A 457 28.59 16.53 13.85
CA TYR A 457 29.28 17.48 12.99
C TYR A 457 29.40 18.90 13.57
N GLU A 458 29.28 19.08 14.88
CA GLU A 458 29.40 20.41 15.52
C GLU A 458 30.74 21.09 15.16
N GLY A 459 30.66 22.30 14.59
CA GLY A 459 31.82 23.04 14.14
C GLY A 459 32.60 22.48 12.94
N ALA A 460 32.11 21.40 12.33
CA ALA A 460 32.79 20.63 11.28
C ALA A 460 32.04 20.63 9.93
N GLU A 461 31.39 21.73 9.58
CA GLU A 461 30.56 21.83 8.36
C GLU A 461 31.35 21.49 7.08
N ARG A 462 32.62 21.86 7.01
CA ARG A 462 33.48 21.54 5.84
C ARG A 462 33.66 20.08 5.66
N GLU A 463 33.90 19.31 6.73
CA GLU A 463 34.09 17.85 6.69
C GLU A 463 32.76 17.17 6.41
N ARG A 464 31.66 17.65 7.00
CA ARG A 464 30.30 17.18 6.71
C ARG A 464 29.97 17.32 5.22
N LEU A 465 30.17 18.51 4.65
CA LEU A 465 29.96 18.76 3.23
C LEU A 465 30.89 17.93 2.33
N MET A 466 32.13 17.67 2.77
CA MET A 466 33.05 16.79 2.05
C MET A 466 32.52 15.34 1.99
N LEU A 467 31.94 14.83 3.08
CA LEU A 467 31.28 13.52 3.11
C LEU A 467 30.01 13.52 2.27
N LYS A 468 29.21 14.59 2.33
CA LYS A 468 27.96 14.72 1.55
C LYS A 468 28.21 14.86 0.05
N ASN A 469 29.29 15.53 -0.37
CA ASN A 469 29.63 15.81 -1.77
C ASN A 469 30.42 14.67 -2.41
N ILE A 470 29.83 13.50 -2.51
CA ILE A 470 30.27 12.37 -3.31
C ILE A 470 29.30 12.16 -4.48
N ARG A 471 29.67 11.35 -5.46
CA ARG A 471 28.68 10.82 -6.43
C ARG A 471 27.79 9.83 -5.69
N ARG A 472 26.54 10.25 -5.47
CA ARG A 472 25.59 9.55 -4.61
C ARG A 472 24.84 8.45 -5.37
N PHE A 473 24.15 7.58 -4.65
CA PHE A 473 23.23 6.61 -5.20
C PHE A 473 22.20 7.31 -6.10
N GLY A 474 21.90 6.72 -7.25
CA GLY A 474 21.11 7.31 -8.33
C GLY A 474 21.93 8.02 -9.41
N SER A 475 23.17 8.45 -9.11
CA SER A 475 24.07 8.96 -10.13
C SER A 475 24.69 7.78 -10.91
N PRO A 476 24.61 7.75 -12.25
CA PRO A 476 25.08 6.63 -13.04
C PRO A 476 26.55 6.29 -12.79
N GLY A 477 26.87 5.01 -12.52
CA GLY A 477 28.24 4.53 -12.27
C GLY A 477 28.89 5.10 -11.01
N SER A 478 28.09 5.49 -10.00
CA SER A 478 28.62 5.89 -8.70
C SER A 478 28.94 4.63 -7.85
N ARG A 479 29.97 4.70 -7.01
CA ARG A 479 30.24 3.64 -6.02
C ARG A 479 29.07 3.42 -5.05
N ALA A 480 28.31 4.47 -4.76
CA ALA A 480 27.11 4.38 -3.93
C ALA A 480 26.04 3.48 -4.57
N GLN A 481 25.97 3.44 -5.90
CA GLN A 481 25.09 2.51 -6.61
C GLN A 481 25.54 1.06 -6.41
N ASP A 482 26.85 0.79 -6.46
CA ASP A 482 27.38 -0.56 -6.21
C ASP A 482 27.12 -0.99 -4.76
N TRP A 483 27.27 -0.09 -3.81
CA TRP A 483 26.90 -0.34 -2.41
C TRP A 483 25.40 -0.57 -2.24
N ALA A 484 24.55 0.19 -2.87
CA ALA A 484 23.08 0.00 -2.80
C ALA A 484 22.68 -1.40 -3.31
N VAL A 485 23.26 -1.85 -4.42
CA VAL A 485 23.03 -3.20 -4.96
C VAL A 485 23.55 -4.26 -3.98
N ARG A 486 24.78 -4.10 -3.44
CA ARG A 486 25.37 -5.05 -2.48
C ARG A 486 24.53 -5.17 -1.21
N ILE A 487 24.05 -4.05 -0.68
CA ILE A 487 23.20 -4.02 0.53
C ILE A 487 21.87 -4.70 0.23
N ARG A 488 21.21 -4.35 -0.89
CA ARG A 488 19.96 -4.97 -1.33
C ARG A 488 20.13 -6.49 -1.49
N ASP A 489 21.16 -6.95 -2.16
CA ASP A 489 21.40 -8.38 -2.40
C ASP A 489 21.57 -9.14 -1.09
N TYR A 490 22.34 -8.59 -0.17
CA TYR A 490 22.52 -9.19 1.16
C TYR A 490 21.20 -9.24 1.95
N TYR A 491 20.46 -8.13 1.98
CA TYR A 491 19.16 -8.04 2.65
C TYR A 491 18.15 -9.05 2.08
N VAL A 492 18.05 -9.13 0.77
CA VAL A 492 17.17 -10.08 0.08
C VAL A 492 17.58 -11.51 0.41
N ALA A 493 18.89 -11.82 0.41
CA ALA A 493 19.39 -13.14 0.77
C ALA A 493 19.05 -13.51 2.23
N LEU A 494 19.13 -12.59 3.17
CA LEU A 494 18.68 -12.82 4.56
C LEU A 494 17.20 -13.16 4.65
N CYS A 495 16.35 -12.42 3.92
CA CYS A 495 14.91 -12.64 3.93
C CYS A 495 14.55 -14.00 3.29
N LYS A 496 15.16 -14.32 2.15
CA LYS A 496 14.86 -15.54 1.36
C LYS A 496 15.66 -16.77 1.80
N GLY A 497 16.74 -16.60 2.56
CA GLY A 497 17.65 -17.70 2.94
C GLY A 497 17.00 -18.76 3.82
N ALA A 498 16.00 -18.39 4.62
CA ALA A 498 15.24 -19.32 5.42
C ALA A 498 13.84 -18.76 5.71
N PRO A 499 12.80 -19.61 5.77
CA PRO A 499 11.49 -19.23 6.31
C PRO A 499 11.57 -18.94 7.81
N THR A 500 10.44 -18.61 8.44
CA THR A 500 10.40 -18.53 9.91
C THR A 500 10.75 -19.87 10.54
N ARG A 501 11.30 -19.83 11.78
CA ARG A 501 11.89 -21.04 12.39
C ARG A 501 10.86 -22.07 12.83
N LYS A 502 9.70 -21.61 13.34
CA LYS A 502 8.73 -22.49 13.99
C LYS A 502 7.67 -22.99 13.03
N HIS A 503 7.11 -22.10 12.24
CA HIS A 503 5.99 -22.43 11.34
C HIS A 503 6.38 -22.48 9.86
N HIS A 504 7.65 -22.24 9.54
CA HIS A 504 8.18 -22.26 8.17
C HIS A 504 7.43 -21.34 7.21
N LEU A 505 6.99 -20.18 7.71
CA LEU A 505 6.26 -19.20 6.93
C LEU A 505 7.17 -18.53 5.90
N MET A 506 6.66 -18.32 4.71
CA MET A 506 7.40 -17.71 3.60
C MET A 506 7.61 -16.22 3.86
N ILE A 507 8.84 -15.74 3.66
CA ILE A 507 9.18 -14.32 3.74
C ILE A 507 9.33 -13.73 2.34
N VAL A 508 8.73 -12.58 2.11
CA VAL A 508 8.84 -11.81 0.86
C VAL A 508 9.48 -10.45 1.18
N PRO A 509 10.73 -10.18 0.70
CA PRO A 509 11.40 -8.91 0.96
C PRO A 509 10.77 -7.76 0.18
N GLY A 510 10.70 -6.59 0.80
CA GLY A 510 10.34 -5.32 0.20
C GLY A 510 11.32 -4.22 0.57
N LEU A 511 11.21 -3.08 -0.09
CA LEU A 511 12.00 -1.87 0.17
C LEU A 511 11.07 -0.66 0.22
N PHE A 512 10.37 -0.50 1.36
CA PHE A 512 9.34 0.51 1.49
C PHE A 512 9.31 1.13 2.90
N SER A 513 9.49 2.46 3.00
CA SER A 513 9.53 3.20 4.27
C SER A 513 8.20 3.79 4.70
N HIS A 514 7.16 3.73 3.88
CA HIS A 514 5.97 4.54 4.09
C HIS A 514 6.31 6.05 4.18
N GLY A 515 5.45 6.88 4.77
CA GLY A 515 5.74 8.30 5.03
C GLY A 515 6.57 8.59 6.27
N ASP A 516 7.01 7.56 6.99
CA ASP A 516 7.56 7.70 8.35
C ASP A 516 9.08 7.97 8.41
N VAL A 517 9.68 8.37 7.28
CA VAL A 517 11.12 8.65 7.19
C VAL A 517 11.63 9.65 8.23
N TYR A 518 10.80 10.63 8.61
CA TYR A 518 11.10 11.57 9.69
C TYR A 518 11.05 10.91 11.07
N ALA A 519 10.05 10.06 11.31
CA ALA A 519 9.92 9.37 12.59
C ALA A 519 11.09 8.42 12.83
N TYR A 520 11.49 7.68 11.80
CA TYR A 520 12.69 6.83 11.87
C TYR A 520 13.97 7.63 12.00
N GLY A 521 14.08 8.77 11.32
CA GLY A 521 15.22 9.65 11.39
C GLY A 521 15.40 10.30 12.76
N LYS A 522 14.31 10.70 13.43
CA LYS A 522 14.35 11.35 14.76
C LYS A 522 15.07 10.52 15.82
N THR A 523 15.09 9.23 15.68
CA THR A 523 15.74 8.33 16.63
C THR A 523 17.13 7.88 16.20
N LEU A 524 17.62 8.34 15.04
CA LEU A 524 18.89 7.92 14.46
C LEU A 524 19.95 9.04 14.60
N GLU A 525 21.11 8.64 15.03
CA GLU A 525 22.31 9.45 15.18
C GLU A 525 22.82 9.96 13.81
N ALA A 526 23.83 10.84 13.79
CA ALA A 526 24.47 11.29 12.56
C ALA A 526 25.04 10.14 11.74
N THR A 527 25.01 10.25 10.41
CA THR A 527 25.47 9.20 9.50
C THR A 527 26.59 9.69 8.56
N PRO A 528 27.49 8.81 8.11
CA PRO A 528 28.68 9.19 7.33
C PRO A 528 28.42 9.87 5.98
N ASN A 529 27.19 9.80 5.45
CA ASN A 529 26.79 10.55 4.26
C ASN A 529 26.53 12.05 4.52
N GLY A 530 26.87 12.55 5.72
CA GLY A 530 26.69 13.95 6.11
C GLY A 530 25.29 14.34 6.58
N ARG A 531 24.42 13.33 6.93
CA ARG A 531 23.12 13.54 7.55
C ARG A 531 23.31 13.83 9.04
N PHE A 532 22.61 14.87 9.56
CA PHE A 532 22.59 15.15 10.99
C PHE A 532 21.75 14.13 11.77
N ALA A 533 22.05 14.01 13.06
CA ALA A 533 21.18 13.28 13.98
C ALA A 533 19.78 13.91 13.98
N GLY A 534 18.75 13.07 13.93
CA GLY A 534 17.37 13.52 13.92
C GLY A 534 16.79 13.91 12.56
N ASP A 535 17.61 14.11 11.53
CA ASP A 535 17.12 14.34 10.17
C ASP A 535 16.40 13.10 9.59
N ALA A 536 15.57 13.30 8.56
CA ALA A 536 14.94 12.20 7.86
C ALA A 536 15.95 11.20 7.29
N ILE A 537 15.59 9.93 7.23
CA ILE A 537 16.31 8.91 6.45
C ILE A 537 15.84 8.92 4.99
N SER A 538 16.57 8.23 4.11
CA SER A 538 16.16 8.06 2.71
C SER A 538 14.84 7.29 2.59
N HIS A 539 14.07 7.66 1.56
CA HIS A 539 12.74 7.10 1.31
C HIS A 539 12.84 5.78 0.52
N SER A 540 12.28 4.71 1.05
CA SER A 540 12.18 3.41 0.33
C SER A 540 13.50 2.95 -0.29
N SER A 541 13.51 2.58 -1.56
CA SER A 541 14.70 2.29 -2.38
C SER A 541 15.13 3.47 -3.26
N GLU A 542 14.59 4.66 -3.01
CA GLU A 542 14.88 5.86 -3.80
C GLU A 542 16.21 6.50 -3.42
N PRO A 543 16.90 7.16 -4.37
CA PRO A 543 17.99 8.07 -4.06
C PRO A 543 17.54 9.21 -3.14
N ASP A 544 18.40 9.68 -2.27
CA ASP A 544 18.15 10.86 -1.45
C ASP A 544 18.05 12.12 -2.31
N PRO A 545 17.20 13.09 -1.96
CA PRO A 545 17.09 14.37 -2.65
C PRO A 545 18.44 15.05 -2.91
N GLY A 546 18.61 15.65 -4.07
CA GLY A 546 19.85 16.29 -4.52
C GLY A 546 20.93 15.34 -5.06
N PHE A 547 20.63 14.06 -5.27
CA PHE A 547 21.55 13.06 -5.84
C PHE A 547 22.00 13.39 -7.26
N ALA A 548 21.14 14.05 -8.03
CA ALA A 548 21.38 14.40 -9.44
C ALA A 548 22.06 15.76 -9.64
N ARG A 549 22.48 16.47 -8.58
CA ARG A 549 23.16 17.76 -8.73
C ARG A 549 24.40 17.66 -9.59
N GLY A 550 24.44 18.48 -10.66
CA GLY A 550 25.56 18.51 -11.60
C GLY A 550 25.55 17.36 -12.63
N VAL A 551 24.45 16.61 -12.74
CA VAL A 551 24.22 15.61 -13.77
C VAL A 551 23.31 16.23 -14.84
N ASP A 552 23.77 16.23 -16.09
CA ASP A 552 23.00 16.74 -17.24
C ASP A 552 22.02 15.65 -17.75
N THR A 553 21.07 15.27 -16.91
CA THR A 553 20.04 14.29 -17.24
C THR A 553 18.80 14.54 -16.40
N PHE A 554 17.63 14.36 -16.99
CA PHE A 554 16.34 14.49 -16.30
C PHE A 554 16.28 13.56 -15.07
N SER A 555 16.22 14.13 -13.88
CA SER A 555 16.33 13.40 -12.60
C SER A 555 15.28 12.30 -12.40
N PRO A 556 14.01 12.42 -12.86
CA PRO A 556 13.03 11.34 -12.81
C PRO A 556 13.47 10.05 -13.52
N VAL A 557 14.20 10.15 -14.64
CA VAL A 557 14.74 8.97 -15.35
C VAL A 557 15.85 8.31 -14.52
N LEU A 558 16.73 9.10 -13.92
CA LEU A 558 17.81 8.57 -13.08
C LEU A 558 17.24 7.89 -11.84
N LYS A 559 16.24 8.49 -11.21
CA LYS A 559 15.52 7.94 -10.05
C LYS A 559 14.82 6.61 -10.41
N ALA A 560 14.10 6.58 -11.53
CA ALA A 560 13.45 5.37 -12.03
C ALA A 560 14.45 4.21 -12.27
N ASN A 561 15.61 4.51 -12.86
CA ASN A 561 16.67 3.54 -13.08
C ASN A 561 17.26 3.03 -11.75
N ALA A 562 17.51 3.91 -10.78
CA ALA A 562 18.03 3.54 -9.48
C ALA A 562 17.07 2.62 -8.72
N VAL A 563 15.78 2.97 -8.69
CA VAL A 563 14.73 2.16 -8.05
C VAL A 563 14.58 0.80 -8.76
N ALA A 564 14.57 0.76 -10.09
CA ALA A 564 14.51 -0.51 -10.84
C ALA A 564 15.71 -1.42 -10.54
N LEU A 565 16.92 -0.83 -10.48
CA LEU A 565 18.15 -1.57 -10.17
C LEU A 565 18.13 -2.20 -8.77
N THR A 566 17.47 -1.57 -7.81
CA THR A 566 17.46 -2.00 -6.40
C THR A 566 16.17 -2.69 -5.97
N GLN A 567 15.30 -3.10 -6.92
CA GLN A 567 14.13 -3.93 -6.60
C GLN A 567 14.54 -5.19 -5.82
N ALA A 568 13.74 -5.58 -4.84
CA ALA A 568 13.94 -6.84 -4.12
C ALA A 568 13.67 -8.06 -5.02
N GLY A 569 12.83 -7.91 -6.04
CA GLY A 569 12.69 -8.88 -7.12
C GLY A 569 11.77 -10.07 -6.83
N TYR A 570 10.96 -10.01 -5.78
CA TYR A 570 10.03 -11.08 -5.36
C TYR A 570 8.55 -10.66 -5.37
N GLY A 571 8.22 -9.62 -6.16
CA GLY A 571 6.83 -9.17 -6.34
C GLY A 571 6.26 -8.34 -5.19
N ASN A 572 7.08 -7.98 -4.19
CA ASN A 572 6.71 -7.02 -3.16
C ASN A 572 7.12 -5.60 -3.53
N SER A 573 6.67 -4.64 -2.76
CA SER A 573 6.78 -3.23 -3.06
C SER A 573 8.22 -2.70 -3.01
N ALA A 574 8.58 -1.94 -4.04
CA ALA A 574 9.64 -0.94 -4.05
C ALA A 574 9.14 0.19 -4.97
N PRO A 575 8.29 1.08 -4.44
CA PRO A 575 7.63 2.09 -5.25
C PRO A 575 8.59 3.17 -5.72
N LEU A 576 8.30 3.70 -6.91
CA LEU A 576 8.89 4.92 -7.44
C LEU A 576 7.92 6.09 -7.22
N HIS A 577 8.38 7.15 -6.57
CA HIS A 577 7.62 8.40 -6.44
C HIS A 577 8.20 9.44 -7.38
N LEU A 578 7.35 9.96 -8.26
CA LEU A 578 7.69 11.03 -9.20
C LEU A 578 6.89 12.29 -8.82
N ASP A 579 7.61 13.35 -8.51
CA ASP A 579 7.04 14.66 -8.19
C ASP A 579 7.49 15.64 -9.27
N ILE A 580 6.65 15.87 -10.27
CA ILE A 580 6.99 16.55 -11.51
C ILE A 580 6.41 17.97 -11.49
N ASP A 581 7.27 18.98 -11.70
CA ASP A 581 6.80 20.35 -11.92
C ASP A 581 6.04 20.43 -13.26
N THR A 582 4.79 20.90 -13.22
CA THR A 582 3.97 21.07 -14.40
C THR A 582 4.63 21.92 -15.48
N GLY A 583 5.51 22.87 -15.09
CA GLY A 583 6.31 23.66 -16.02
C GLY A 583 7.24 22.85 -16.94
N LEU A 584 7.64 21.64 -16.50
CA LEU A 584 8.53 20.77 -17.26
C LEU A 584 7.78 19.94 -18.34
N ILE A 585 6.47 19.71 -18.17
CA ILE A 585 5.67 18.80 -18.99
C ILE A 585 4.55 19.48 -19.77
N GLN A 586 4.34 20.78 -19.63
CA GLN A 586 3.35 21.55 -20.38
C GLN A 586 3.69 21.74 -21.89
N HIS A 587 4.73 21.08 -22.38
CA HIS A 587 5.10 21.09 -23.78
C HIS A 587 4.41 19.96 -24.56
N SER A 588 4.27 20.16 -25.86
CA SER A 588 3.80 19.09 -26.76
C SER A 588 4.72 17.86 -26.61
N GLY A 589 4.17 16.74 -26.16
CA GLY A 589 4.90 15.50 -25.90
C GLY A 589 5.16 15.14 -24.43
N GLY A 590 4.73 15.97 -23.47
CA GLY A 590 4.88 15.66 -22.03
C GLY A 590 4.16 14.37 -21.63
N VAL A 591 2.94 14.15 -22.11
CA VAL A 591 2.17 12.91 -21.87
C VAL A 591 2.94 11.70 -22.42
N ASP A 592 3.38 11.75 -23.68
CA ASP A 592 4.11 10.63 -24.31
C ASP A 592 5.44 10.35 -23.60
N ALA A 593 6.13 11.38 -23.09
CA ALA A 593 7.37 11.21 -22.33
C ALA A 593 7.12 10.49 -20.99
N LEU A 594 6.03 10.83 -20.28
CA LEU A 594 5.67 10.15 -19.03
C LEU A 594 5.20 8.71 -19.27
N VAL A 595 4.41 8.47 -20.30
CA VAL A 595 4.00 7.12 -20.73
C VAL A 595 5.24 6.27 -21.05
N ALA A 596 6.18 6.82 -21.81
CA ALA A 596 7.44 6.14 -22.13
C ALA A 596 8.28 5.83 -20.86
N LEU A 597 8.32 6.74 -19.91
CA LEU A 597 8.99 6.50 -18.62
C LEU A 597 8.33 5.38 -17.81
N ILE A 598 6.99 5.34 -17.78
CA ILE A 598 6.23 4.28 -17.10
C ILE A 598 6.54 2.92 -17.74
N HIS A 599 6.48 2.81 -19.07
CA HIS A 599 6.84 1.57 -19.79
C HIS A 599 8.31 1.18 -19.59
N ALA A 600 9.23 2.14 -19.63
CA ALA A 600 10.65 1.86 -19.38
C ALA A 600 10.89 1.29 -17.98
N HIS A 601 10.22 1.84 -16.96
CA HIS A 601 10.31 1.34 -15.58
C HIS A 601 9.66 -0.04 -15.42
N GLU A 602 8.53 -0.29 -16.09
CA GLU A 602 7.87 -1.60 -16.16
C GLU A 602 8.84 -2.64 -16.77
N GLN A 603 9.42 -2.37 -17.93
CA GLN A 603 10.37 -3.26 -18.61
C GLN A 603 11.63 -3.54 -17.76
N ALA A 604 12.07 -2.56 -17.00
CA ALA A 604 13.19 -2.70 -16.07
C ALA A 604 12.85 -3.52 -14.80
N GLY A 605 11.59 -3.95 -14.63
CA GLY A 605 11.15 -4.75 -13.49
C GLY A 605 10.70 -3.92 -12.29
N GLY A 606 10.37 -2.64 -12.48
CA GLY A 606 9.70 -1.83 -11.46
C GLY A 606 8.36 -2.44 -11.04
N THR A 607 7.88 -2.10 -9.85
CA THR A 607 6.62 -2.65 -9.30
C THR A 607 5.48 -1.65 -9.29
N LEU A 608 5.75 -0.42 -8.85
CA LEU A 608 4.72 0.60 -8.65
C LEU A 608 5.29 1.99 -8.93
N ILE A 609 4.46 2.86 -9.51
CA ILE A 609 4.76 4.30 -9.64
C ILE A 609 3.63 5.11 -9.02
N ASN A 610 3.99 6.08 -8.18
CA ASN A 610 3.12 7.14 -7.69
C ASN A 610 3.59 8.46 -8.27
N MET A 611 2.68 9.28 -8.79
CA MET A 611 3.04 10.51 -9.49
C MET A 611 2.22 11.70 -8.99
N ASN A 612 2.90 12.81 -8.75
CA ASN A 612 2.32 14.15 -8.60
C ASN A 612 2.78 15.03 -9.75
N CYS A 613 1.86 15.84 -10.29
CA CYS A 613 2.15 16.84 -11.32
C CYS A 613 1.62 18.19 -10.84
N VAL A 614 2.35 18.86 -9.96
CA VAL A 614 1.94 20.13 -9.34
C VAL A 614 2.96 21.21 -9.63
N SER A 615 2.54 22.46 -9.86
CA SER A 615 3.51 23.53 -9.99
C SER A 615 4.23 23.76 -8.65
N LYS A 616 5.54 23.85 -8.71
CA LYS A 616 6.40 24.10 -7.54
C LYS A 616 5.97 25.36 -6.78
N GLU A 617 5.61 26.42 -7.51
CA GLU A 617 5.12 27.65 -6.91
C GLU A 617 3.83 27.46 -6.11
N LYS A 618 2.85 26.71 -6.67
CA LYS A 618 1.58 26.41 -5.98
C LYS A 618 1.82 25.59 -4.73
N LEU A 619 2.70 24.59 -4.81
CA LEU A 619 3.03 23.71 -3.69
C LEU A 619 3.70 24.48 -2.53
N LEU A 620 4.66 25.37 -2.84
CA LEU A 620 5.32 26.20 -1.83
C LEU A 620 4.34 27.14 -1.14
N LYS A 621 3.47 27.83 -1.90
CA LYS A 621 2.40 28.67 -1.33
C LYS A 621 1.43 27.87 -0.46
N ALA A 622 1.04 26.68 -0.90
CA ALA A 622 0.19 25.79 -0.12
C ALA A 622 0.88 25.27 1.15
N HIS A 623 2.21 25.14 1.15
CA HIS A 623 2.95 24.76 2.34
C HIS A 623 3.00 25.90 3.37
N GLU A 624 3.14 27.15 2.91
CA GLU A 624 3.10 28.35 3.77
C GLU A 624 1.71 28.57 4.38
N ASP A 625 0.64 28.49 3.55
CA ASP A 625 -0.76 28.61 4.00
C ASP A 625 -1.63 27.50 3.44
N PRO A 626 -1.65 26.31 4.09
CA PRO A 626 -2.44 25.18 3.62
C PRO A 626 -3.94 25.46 3.53
N LYS A 627 -4.47 26.35 4.35
CA LYS A 627 -5.91 26.66 4.37
C LYS A 627 -6.36 27.47 3.15
N ALA A 628 -5.45 28.16 2.49
CA ALA A 628 -5.72 28.85 1.24
C ALA A 628 -5.87 27.90 0.04
N TYR A 629 -5.46 26.62 0.20
CA TYR A 629 -5.48 25.60 -0.85
C TYR A 629 -6.20 24.32 -0.37
N PRO A 630 -7.48 24.40 0.06
CA PRO A 630 -8.19 23.28 0.68
C PRO A 630 -8.38 22.09 -0.28
N ASP A 631 -8.46 22.35 -1.59
CA ASP A 631 -8.75 21.37 -2.63
C ASP A 631 -7.49 20.76 -3.26
N LEU A 632 -6.30 21.15 -2.81
CA LEU A 632 -5.07 20.56 -3.33
C LEU A 632 -4.94 19.11 -2.85
N VAL A 633 -5.08 18.17 -3.78
CA VAL A 633 -4.84 16.75 -3.54
C VAL A 633 -3.43 16.39 -3.97
N VAL A 634 -2.78 15.52 -3.22
CA VAL A 634 -1.43 15.00 -3.50
C VAL A 634 -1.37 13.49 -3.24
N ARG A 635 -0.50 12.80 -3.99
CA ARG A 635 -0.06 11.44 -3.66
C ARG A 635 1.04 11.54 -2.60
N VAL A 636 0.79 10.98 -1.43
CA VAL A 636 1.75 11.07 -0.31
C VAL A 636 2.82 9.97 -0.47
N THR A 637 2.43 8.71 -0.23
CA THR A 637 3.32 7.54 -0.33
C THR A 637 2.52 6.31 -0.75
N GLY A 638 1.77 6.41 -1.85
CA GLY A 638 0.90 5.34 -2.35
C GLY A 638 -0.58 5.50 -2.00
N TYR A 639 -0.94 6.53 -1.25
CA TYR A 639 -2.31 6.98 -1.04
C TYR A 639 -2.43 8.47 -1.36
N SER A 640 -3.64 8.92 -1.69
CA SER A 640 -3.96 10.33 -1.94
C SER A 640 -4.56 10.98 -0.71
N ALA A 641 -4.24 12.25 -0.48
CA ALA A 641 -4.80 13.06 0.60
C ALA A 641 -4.93 14.53 0.18
N PHE A 642 -5.83 15.26 0.83
CA PHE A 642 -5.80 16.72 0.76
C PHE A 642 -4.53 17.23 1.44
N PHE A 643 -3.75 18.05 0.74
CA PHE A 643 -2.48 18.59 1.24
C PHE A 643 -2.67 19.35 2.57
N ALA A 644 -3.77 20.11 2.69
CA ALA A 644 -4.11 20.84 3.89
C ALA A 644 -4.39 19.94 5.12
N SER A 645 -4.80 18.68 4.92
CA SER A 645 -5.08 17.73 6.01
C SER A 645 -3.85 17.01 6.54
N LEU A 646 -2.73 17.09 5.84
CA LEU A 646 -1.46 16.46 6.24
C LEU A 646 -0.79 17.19 7.39
N SER A 647 -0.02 16.46 8.21
CA SER A 647 0.87 17.09 9.21
C SER A 647 1.93 17.95 8.53
N LYS A 648 2.56 18.87 9.29
CA LYS A 648 3.61 19.73 8.76
C LYS A 648 4.78 18.92 8.21
N GLU A 649 5.15 17.84 8.88
CA GLU A 649 6.23 16.94 8.49
C GLU A 649 5.94 16.24 7.16
N TYR A 650 4.72 15.72 6.97
CA TYR A 650 4.31 15.10 5.70
C TYR A 650 4.27 16.11 4.55
N ARG A 651 3.77 17.34 4.80
CA ARG A 651 3.81 18.40 3.79
C ARG A 651 5.24 18.78 3.43
N GLN A 652 6.16 18.87 4.42
CA GLN A 652 7.57 19.14 4.18
C GLN A 652 8.21 18.05 3.32
N GLN A 653 7.93 16.78 3.59
CA GLN A 653 8.44 15.66 2.79
C GLN A 653 8.08 15.81 1.30
N ILE A 654 6.83 16.18 1.01
CA ILE A 654 6.40 16.40 -0.37
C ILE A 654 7.15 17.59 -0.99
N VAL A 655 7.28 18.70 -0.25
CA VAL A 655 8.02 19.87 -0.71
C VAL A 655 9.49 19.54 -0.99
N ASP A 656 10.14 18.80 -0.11
CA ASP A 656 11.55 18.42 -0.28
C ASP A 656 11.78 17.60 -1.56
N ARG A 657 10.85 16.70 -1.90
CA ARG A 657 10.90 15.94 -3.15
C ARG A 657 10.86 16.85 -4.38
N PHE A 658 9.99 17.87 -4.38
CA PHE A 658 9.89 18.85 -5.48
C PHE A 658 11.07 19.85 -5.55
N LEU A 659 11.73 20.11 -4.43
CA LEU A 659 12.83 21.09 -4.41
C LEU A 659 14.12 20.52 -5.01
N ASP A 660 14.28 19.22 -4.95
CA ASP A 660 15.51 18.53 -5.31
C ASP A 660 15.39 17.73 -6.64
N GLU A 661 14.22 17.77 -7.27
CA GLU A 661 13.97 17.30 -8.66
C GLU A 661 13.96 18.48 -9.68
#